data_4f543136b41d3c88067eeb9692c9499b
#
_entry.id   4f543136b41d3c88067eeb9692c9499b
#
_cell.length_a   1.000
_cell.length_b   1.000
_cell.length_c   1.000
_cell.angle_alpha   90.00
_cell.angle_beta   90.00
_cell.angle_gamma   90.00
#
_symmetry.space_group_name_H-M   'P 1'
#
loop_
_entity.id
_entity.type
_entity.pdbx_description
1 polymer ?
#
loop_
_entity_poly.entity_id
_entity_poly.type
_entity_poly.pdbx_seq_one_letter_code
_entity_poly.pdbx_strand_id
1 'polypeptide(L)'
;MFRKGLSEDELRRLAEESDFSDSSMSESTFYDSDADPVYNENVTDGSSDSYSSEYESRRKKAKICKQTQNCKEFTAGSSSNQKEADTRRIEKAESANVSLEAVIDDVSRNKITAGPSCIQKEADTRRIEKAESANVSLEAVIDDVVSRNKITWSDVPNPDDLNKFELSFTSGISQEELAKLTDHKPIDFYLLFIDRQVQDLLVTETNKYAEQTIIAGIVNESITKHSLMSNWRPIDRKELLRFLALIIWMGLDRKPKLRNYWSNNLLYKNEVSKMCEISRSRFEILLHFFHISDNESCPPGNRLYKISPLVQILNEKFQKMCTPRESLCIDETMVPFRGRLSFLQYIPGKRHKYGVKLFKLCVADGYTYAVKVYGGKEMQPSEKSLASRVVMELMQPLLDTGRSLYTDNFYTSVDLAHDLNNRKTHLVGTLRSNRKHNPKAVVNAKLKRGDMKYLQSNTKVVIGKWKDKRDVLFLTTKDIPLMIDVQTKRGPVPKPSTIVDYNSAKSFIDVSDQKAAYNSPVRRSMKWYRKLAVELLTNTALVNSLVLYKSVTGKHLSITEFREQIVQSLLMPQTTSENSLTTSENSLTTLHTLDEKEKRGRCSACYKNFSNREGRASAMKNAKRVYTFCPACAVNTAYMCVKCFVNIHTCSLKK
;
A
#
# COMPACT_ATOMS: atom_id res chain seq x y z
N MET A 1 -17.13 15.13 42.76
CA MET A 1 -17.75 15.72 41.56
C MET A 1 -17.31 14.90 40.36
N PHE A 2 -18.15 14.02 39.87
CA PHE A 2 -17.91 13.18 38.71
C PHE A 2 -18.15 14.01 37.43
N ARG A 3 -17.15 14.14 36.56
CA ARG A 3 -17.33 14.71 35.23
C ARG A 3 -18.11 13.69 34.38
N LYS A 4 -19.35 14.04 34.02
CA LYS A 4 -20.12 13.29 33.00
C LYS A 4 -19.36 13.37 31.68
N GLY A 5 -19.04 12.22 31.10
CA GLY A 5 -18.53 12.14 29.73
C GLY A 5 -19.62 12.60 28.76
N LEU A 6 -19.21 13.27 27.69
CA LEU A 6 -20.08 13.68 26.58
C LEU A 6 -20.76 12.46 25.97
N SER A 7 -22.04 12.60 25.62
CA SER A 7 -22.81 11.55 24.94
C SER A 7 -22.29 11.32 23.52
N GLU A 8 -22.59 10.16 22.96
CA GLU A 8 -22.16 9.80 21.59
C GLU A 8 -22.72 10.76 20.52
N ASP A 9 -23.87 11.36 20.77
CA ASP A 9 -24.52 12.36 19.91
C ASP A 9 -23.84 13.74 20.04
N GLU A 10 -23.37 14.11 21.22
CA GLU A 10 -22.57 15.34 21.43
C GLU A 10 -21.18 15.22 20.78
N LEU A 11 -20.55 14.05 20.85
CA LEU A 11 -19.29 13.78 20.15
C LEU A 11 -19.46 13.78 18.63
N ARG A 12 -20.65 13.37 18.15
CA ARG A 12 -20.97 13.40 16.72
C ARG A 12 -21.21 14.81 16.22
N ARG A 13 -21.91 15.68 16.99
CA ARG A 13 -22.09 17.09 16.67
C ARG A 13 -20.76 17.84 16.66
N LEU A 14 -19.91 17.65 17.65
CA LEU A 14 -18.58 18.26 17.70
C LEU A 14 -17.67 17.80 16.55
N ALA A 15 -17.82 16.57 16.07
CA ALA A 15 -17.13 16.09 14.89
C ALA A 15 -17.68 16.72 13.59
N GLU A 16 -18.98 16.98 13.51
CA GLU A 16 -19.63 17.64 12.38
C GLU A 16 -19.36 19.16 12.36
N GLU A 17 -19.35 19.84 13.51
CA GLU A 17 -19.01 21.27 13.62
C GLU A 17 -17.53 21.57 13.30
N SER A 18 -16.62 20.62 13.56
CA SER A 18 -15.21 20.79 13.19
C SER A 18 -14.94 20.66 11.68
N ASP A 19 -15.89 20.11 10.92
CA ASP A 19 -15.75 19.88 9.46
C ASP A 19 -16.27 21.08 8.61
N PHE A 20 -16.93 22.07 9.20
CA PHE A 20 -17.64 23.14 8.47
C PHE A 20 -16.84 24.44 8.21
N SER A 21 -15.61 24.58 8.69
CA SER A 21 -14.89 25.86 8.60
C SER A 21 -14.00 26.08 7.36
N ASP A 22 -14.04 25.20 6.34
CA ASP A 22 -13.16 25.32 5.17
C ASP A 22 -13.90 25.40 3.80
N SER A 23 -15.15 25.84 3.79
CA SER A 23 -15.96 25.98 2.57
C SER A 23 -15.92 27.37 1.95
N SER A 24 -14.74 27.90 1.65
CA SER A 24 -14.61 29.11 0.83
C SER A 24 -13.45 29.02 -0.17
N MET A 25 -13.37 27.93 -0.89
CA MET A 25 -12.79 27.94 -2.24
C MET A 25 -13.93 27.69 -3.19
N SER A 26 -14.32 28.74 -3.95
CA SER A 26 -15.17 28.59 -5.12
C SER A 26 -14.53 27.50 -6.00
N GLU A 27 -15.17 26.36 -6.05
CA GLU A 27 -14.91 25.36 -7.08
C GLU A 27 -15.26 26.00 -8.42
N SER A 28 -14.28 26.69 -9.02
CA SER A 28 -14.35 26.93 -10.45
C SER A 28 -14.39 25.55 -11.07
N THR A 29 -15.41 25.29 -11.87
CA THR A 29 -15.63 24.07 -12.63
C THR A 29 -14.47 23.85 -13.59
N PHE A 30 -13.35 23.36 -13.06
CA PHE A 30 -12.24 22.87 -13.87
C PHE A 30 -12.60 21.46 -14.32
N TYR A 31 -12.47 21.20 -15.60
CA TYR A 31 -12.54 19.87 -16.18
C TYR A 31 -11.65 18.93 -15.39
N ASP A 32 -12.25 18.02 -14.64
CA ASP A 32 -11.55 17.05 -13.80
C ASP A 32 -11.22 15.81 -14.63
N SER A 33 -10.09 15.86 -15.36
CA SER A 33 -9.55 14.70 -16.10
C SER A 33 -9.12 13.54 -15.19
N ASP A 34 -9.14 13.77 -13.89
CA ASP A 34 -8.77 12.78 -12.87
C ASP A 34 -10.00 12.18 -12.16
N ALA A 35 -11.23 12.42 -12.66
CA ALA A 35 -12.39 11.65 -12.22
C ALA A 35 -12.11 10.16 -12.44
N ASP A 36 -12.37 9.34 -11.42
CA ASP A 36 -12.17 7.88 -11.53
C ASP A 36 -13.10 7.34 -12.63
N PRO A 37 -12.58 6.91 -13.81
CA PRO A 37 -13.41 6.49 -14.94
C PRO A 37 -14.21 5.21 -14.65
N VAL A 38 -13.98 4.55 -13.51
CA VAL A 38 -14.65 3.32 -13.09
C VAL A 38 -15.76 3.59 -12.07
N TYR A 39 -15.90 4.83 -11.58
CA TYR A 39 -16.94 5.18 -10.61
C TYR A 39 -18.30 5.36 -11.33
N ASN A 40 -19.20 4.39 -11.15
CA ASN A 40 -20.57 4.46 -11.63
C ASN A 40 -21.52 4.60 -10.42
N GLU A 41 -22.27 5.68 -10.31
CA GLU A 41 -23.17 5.95 -9.17
C GLU A 41 -24.29 4.91 -9.00
N ASN A 42 -24.58 4.11 -10.03
CA ASN A 42 -25.65 3.12 -10.04
C ASN A 42 -25.21 1.72 -9.56
N VAL A 43 -23.95 1.52 -9.22
CA VAL A 43 -23.47 0.28 -8.61
C VAL A 43 -23.47 0.48 -7.10
N THR A 44 -24.61 0.29 -6.46
CA THR A 44 -24.67 0.01 -5.02
C THR A 44 -24.09 -1.38 -4.80
N ASP A 45 -22.76 -1.46 -4.67
CA ASP A 45 -22.09 -2.68 -4.26
C ASP A 45 -22.56 -3.07 -2.86
N GLY A 46 -23.54 -3.93 -2.80
CA GLY A 46 -24.01 -4.65 -1.61
C GLY A 46 -22.98 -5.68 -1.15
N SER A 47 -21.77 -5.27 -0.90
CA SER A 47 -20.74 -6.12 -0.31
C SER A 47 -19.91 -5.35 0.67
N SER A 48 -20.49 -5.09 1.82
CA SER A 48 -19.74 -4.93 3.04
C SER A 48 -19.10 -6.27 3.38
N ASP A 49 -17.77 -6.40 3.17
CA ASP A 49 -17.02 -7.49 3.76
C ASP A 49 -17.36 -7.58 5.25
N SER A 50 -17.91 -8.68 5.63
CA SER A 50 -18.28 -9.32 6.91
C SER A 50 -18.02 -8.67 8.28
N TYR A 51 -17.69 -7.40 8.39
CA TYR A 51 -17.54 -6.69 9.68
C TYR A 51 -18.85 -6.05 10.19
N SER A 52 -19.90 -5.92 9.36
CA SER A 52 -21.17 -5.33 9.75
C SER A 52 -22.20 -6.35 10.26
N SER A 53 -21.95 -7.66 10.12
CA SER A 53 -22.95 -8.69 10.45
C SER A 53 -23.22 -8.87 11.96
N GLU A 54 -22.25 -8.56 12.82
CA GLU A 54 -22.46 -8.67 14.27
C GLU A 54 -23.30 -7.52 14.87
N TYR A 55 -23.21 -6.34 14.30
CA TYR A 55 -23.95 -5.18 14.83
C TYR A 55 -25.42 -5.17 14.35
N GLU A 56 -25.68 -5.57 13.12
CA GLU A 56 -27.04 -5.74 12.61
C GLU A 56 -27.76 -6.99 13.18
N SER A 57 -27.03 -8.07 13.47
CA SER A 57 -27.61 -9.25 14.10
C SER A 57 -28.13 -8.98 15.53
N ARG A 58 -27.48 -8.08 16.27
CA ARG A 58 -27.95 -7.61 17.58
C ARG A 58 -29.19 -6.73 17.50
N ARG A 59 -29.36 -5.92 16.48
CA ARG A 59 -30.56 -5.11 16.24
C ARG A 59 -31.74 -5.94 15.75
N LYS A 60 -31.52 -6.97 14.95
CA LYS A 60 -32.58 -7.91 14.51
C LYS A 60 -33.01 -8.85 15.62
N LYS A 61 -32.11 -9.32 16.49
CA LYS A 61 -32.48 -10.11 17.68
C LYS A 61 -33.34 -9.33 18.69
N ALA A 62 -33.12 -8.02 18.84
CA ALA A 62 -33.95 -7.19 19.71
C ALA A 62 -35.37 -6.89 19.16
N LYS A 63 -35.60 -7.01 17.85
CA LYS A 63 -36.93 -6.85 17.23
C LYS A 63 -37.72 -8.15 17.12
N ILE A 64 -37.06 -9.30 17.08
CA ILE A 64 -37.72 -10.63 16.95
C ILE A 64 -38.20 -11.17 18.31
N CYS A 65 -37.65 -10.69 19.43
CA CYS A 65 -38.08 -11.13 20.77
C CYS A 65 -39.44 -10.53 21.22
N LYS A 66 -40.16 -9.78 20.39
CA LYS A 66 -41.50 -9.24 20.66
C LYS A 66 -42.64 -9.81 19.80
N GLN A 67 -42.38 -10.80 18.95
CA GLN A 67 -43.42 -11.30 18.03
C GLN A 67 -43.47 -12.82 17.79
N THR A 68 -42.97 -13.67 18.67
CA THR A 68 -43.27 -15.12 18.53
C THR A 68 -43.43 -15.80 19.88
N GLN A 69 -44.60 -15.60 20.51
CA GLN A 69 -45.31 -16.67 21.17
C GLN A 69 -46.37 -17.11 20.16
N ASN A 70 -46.11 -18.13 19.40
CA ASN A 70 -47.02 -19.13 18.81
C ASN A 70 -46.35 -19.71 17.55
N CYS A 71 -45.98 -20.91 17.67
CA CYS A 71 -46.09 -22.04 16.75
C CYS A 71 -44.98 -23.05 17.03
N LYS A 72 -45.39 -24.10 17.69
CA LYS A 72 -44.67 -25.38 17.74
C LYS A 72 -45.08 -26.22 16.52
N GLU A 73 -44.16 -27.11 16.19
CA GLU A 73 -44.31 -28.30 15.34
C GLU A 73 -44.12 -28.07 13.82
N PHE A 74 -43.01 -28.56 13.28
CA PHE A 74 -42.97 -29.67 12.32
C PHE A 74 -41.52 -29.95 11.86
N THR A 75 -41.06 -31.12 12.21
CA THR A 75 -40.34 -32.22 11.55
C THR A 75 -38.90 -32.02 11.05
N ALA A 76 -38.07 -32.87 11.63
CA ALA A 76 -36.81 -33.37 11.12
C ALA A 76 -37.01 -34.22 9.84
N GLY A 77 -36.09 -34.10 8.91
CA GLY A 77 -36.02 -35.06 7.80
C GLY A 77 -35.26 -34.47 6.61
N SER A 78 -34.09 -34.94 6.39
CA SER A 78 -33.43 -35.25 5.13
C SER A 78 -31.91 -34.94 5.12
N SER A 79 -31.13 -35.93 5.53
CA SER A 79 -29.68 -35.96 5.22
C SER A 79 -29.17 -37.37 4.85
N SER A 80 -30.05 -38.26 4.37
CA SER A 80 -29.67 -39.62 3.98
C SER A 80 -29.56 -39.85 2.47
N ASN A 81 -30.09 -38.98 1.63
CA ASN A 81 -30.18 -39.23 0.19
C ASN A 81 -28.95 -38.87 -0.66
N GLN A 82 -27.96 -38.22 -0.09
CA GLN A 82 -26.77 -37.79 -0.85
C GLN A 82 -25.65 -38.83 -0.86
N LYS A 83 -25.58 -39.67 0.19
CA LYS A 83 -24.58 -40.74 0.27
C LYS A 83 -24.92 -41.97 -0.62
N GLU A 84 -26.19 -42.26 -0.81
CA GLU A 84 -26.62 -43.37 -1.69
C GLU A 84 -26.48 -43.05 -3.19
N ALA A 85 -26.56 -41.78 -3.58
CA ALA A 85 -26.36 -41.35 -4.96
C ALA A 85 -24.89 -41.48 -5.42
N ASP A 86 -23.96 -41.23 -4.53
CA ASP A 86 -22.51 -41.31 -4.84
C ASP A 86 -22.04 -42.77 -4.91
N THR A 87 -22.57 -43.66 -4.08
CA THR A 87 -22.24 -45.11 -4.15
C THR A 87 -22.75 -45.77 -5.43
N ARG A 88 -23.96 -45.41 -5.89
CA ARG A 88 -24.51 -45.91 -7.16
C ARG A 88 -23.81 -45.39 -8.44
N ARG A 89 -23.10 -44.26 -8.33
CA ARG A 89 -22.28 -43.76 -9.45
C ARG A 89 -20.96 -44.52 -9.61
N ILE A 90 -20.37 -44.98 -8.53
CA ILE A 90 -19.15 -45.79 -8.53
C ILE A 90 -19.45 -47.19 -9.11
N GLU A 91 -20.55 -47.84 -8.69
CA GLU A 91 -20.99 -49.13 -9.21
C GLU A 91 -21.34 -49.10 -10.72
N LYS A 92 -21.77 -47.93 -11.25
CA LYS A 92 -22.04 -47.77 -12.70
C LYS A 92 -20.81 -47.54 -13.55
N ALA A 93 -19.70 -47.07 -12.97
CA ALA A 93 -18.42 -46.87 -13.68
C ALA A 93 -17.68 -48.20 -13.89
N GLU A 94 -17.89 -49.19 -13.02
CA GLU A 94 -17.28 -50.52 -13.17
C GLU A 94 -17.90 -51.37 -14.31
N SER A 95 -19.09 -51.00 -14.78
CA SER A 95 -19.79 -51.74 -15.87
C SER A 95 -19.57 -51.12 -17.26
N ALA A 96 -18.91 -50.03 -17.38
CA ALA A 96 -18.55 -49.39 -18.66
C ALA A 96 -17.02 -49.34 -18.79
N ASN A 97 -16.47 -49.88 -19.83
CA ASN A 97 -15.05 -49.83 -20.20
C ASN A 97 -14.62 -48.37 -20.45
N VAL A 98 -14.55 -47.56 -19.39
CA VAL A 98 -14.13 -46.15 -19.43
C VAL A 98 -12.63 -46.13 -19.17
N SER A 99 -11.87 -45.48 -20.04
CA SER A 99 -10.41 -45.39 -19.93
C SER A 99 -10.00 -44.74 -18.62
N LEU A 100 -8.92 -45.22 -18.04
CA LEU A 100 -8.33 -44.75 -16.76
C LEU A 100 -8.13 -43.22 -16.72
N GLU A 101 -7.83 -42.64 -17.88
CA GLU A 101 -7.67 -41.17 -18.02
C GLU A 101 -8.96 -40.38 -17.70
N ALA A 102 -10.13 -40.90 -18.06
CA ALA A 102 -11.40 -40.26 -17.80
C ALA A 102 -11.74 -40.28 -16.30
N VAL A 103 -11.35 -41.30 -15.56
CA VAL A 103 -11.56 -41.41 -14.11
C VAL A 103 -10.58 -40.52 -13.37
N ILE A 104 -9.34 -40.40 -13.82
CA ILE A 104 -8.32 -39.52 -13.25
C ILE A 104 -8.74 -38.04 -13.46
N ASP A 105 -9.26 -37.71 -14.63
CA ASP A 105 -9.73 -36.39 -14.98
C ASP A 105 -10.98 -35.97 -14.16
N ASP A 106 -11.91 -36.89 -13.90
CA ASP A 106 -13.13 -36.62 -13.13
C ASP A 106 -12.84 -36.55 -11.62
N VAL A 107 -11.90 -37.34 -11.10
CA VAL A 107 -11.41 -37.22 -9.72
C VAL A 107 -10.60 -35.93 -9.54
N SER A 108 -9.85 -35.50 -10.54
CA SER A 108 -9.13 -34.24 -10.53
C SER A 108 -10.05 -33.03 -10.59
N ARG A 109 -11.17 -33.10 -11.32
CA ARG A 109 -12.13 -31.97 -11.47
C ARG A 109 -13.12 -31.82 -10.32
N ASN A 110 -13.56 -32.91 -9.72
CA ASN A 110 -14.72 -32.87 -8.81
C ASN A 110 -14.43 -33.01 -7.31
N LYS A 111 -13.20 -33.38 -6.88
CA LYS A 111 -12.89 -33.58 -5.44
C LYS A 111 -11.70 -32.78 -4.89
N ILE A 112 -11.03 -31.97 -5.66
CA ILE A 112 -9.90 -31.16 -5.18
C ILE A 112 -10.31 -29.67 -5.10
N THR A 113 -11.22 -29.32 -4.20
CA THR A 113 -11.46 -27.92 -3.78
C THR A 113 -10.62 -27.51 -2.58
N ALA A 114 -9.63 -28.29 -2.16
CA ALA A 114 -8.61 -27.93 -1.18
C ALA A 114 -7.25 -28.30 -1.78
N GLY A 115 -6.61 -27.35 -2.48
CA GLY A 115 -5.45 -27.62 -3.31
C GLY A 115 -4.18 -27.98 -2.54
N PRO A 116 -3.54 -29.09 -2.87
CA PRO A 116 -2.10 -29.24 -2.74
C PRO A 116 -1.37 -28.31 -3.71
N SER A 117 -0.15 -27.89 -3.36
CA SER A 117 0.71 -27.10 -4.26
C SER A 117 0.98 -27.86 -5.57
N CYS A 118 1.34 -27.15 -6.64
CA CYS A 118 1.65 -27.76 -7.93
C CYS A 118 2.71 -28.88 -7.81
N ILE A 119 3.70 -28.70 -6.93
CA ILE A 119 4.75 -29.69 -6.63
C ILE A 119 4.17 -30.96 -5.99
N GLN A 120 3.13 -30.83 -5.16
CA GLN A 120 2.47 -31.97 -4.52
C GLN A 120 1.63 -32.76 -5.52
N LYS A 121 0.96 -32.09 -6.45
CA LYS A 121 0.21 -32.69 -7.56
C LYS A 121 1.13 -33.49 -8.49
N GLU A 122 2.30 -32.92 -8.86
CA GLU A 122 3.30 -33.61 -9.65
C GLU A 122 3.91 -34.84 -8.92
N ALA A 123 4.13 -34.73 -7.60
CA ALA A 123 4.62 -35.84 -6.79
C ALA A 123 3.58 -36.97 -6.67
N ASP A 124 2.31 -36.60 -6.53
CA ASP A 124 1.20 -37.57 -6.45
C ASP A 124 0.94 -38.22 -7.82
N THR A 125 1.03 -37.47 -8.92
CA THR A 125 0.95 -38.02 -10.28
C THR A 125 2.08 -39.03 -10.58
N ARG A 126 3.33 -38.69 -10.24
CA ARG A 126 4.49 -39.62 -10.39
C ARG A 126 4.38 -40.86 -9.50
N ARG A 127 3.65 -40.81 -8.39
CA ARG A 127 3.39 -41.97 -7.52
C ARG A 127 2.32 -42.87 -8.10
N ILE A 128 1.29 -42.32 -8.71
CA ILE A 128 0.26 -43.05 -9.44
C ILE A 128 0.90 -43.78 -10.62
N GLU A 129 1.71 -43.11 -11.44
CA GLU A 129 2.47 -43.71 -12.53
C GLU A 129 3.44 -44.82 -12.07
N LYS A 130 4.06 -44.67 -10.89
CA LYS A 130 4.93 -45.66 -10.28
C LYS A 130 4.17 -46.86 -9.68
N ALA A 131 2.94 -46.67 -9.24
CA ALA A 131 2.07 -47.71 -8.72
C ALA A 131 1.52 -48.59 -9.85
N GLU A 132 1.21 -48.04 -11.01
CA GLU A 132 0.81 -48.74 -12.22
C GLU A 132 1.93 -49.67 -12.71
N SER A 133 3.20 -49.22 -12.63
CA SER A 133 4.36 -50.04 -12.98
C SER A 133 4.68 -51.14 -11.96
N ALA A 134 4.13 -51.09 -10.74
CA ALA A 134 4.40 -52.01 -9.64
C ALA A 134 3.23 -52.96 -9.30
N ASN A 135 2.16 -53.00 -10.09
CA ASN A 135 0.97 -53.86 -9.87
C ASN A 135 0.30 -53.66 -8.48
N VAL A 136 0.38 -52.46 -7.93
CA VAL A 136 -0.30 -52.07 -6.67
C VAL A 136 -1.73 -51.63 -7.00
N SER A 137 -2.73 -52.01 -6.21
CA SER A 137 -4.11 -51.65 -6.49
C SER A 137 -4.31 -50.12 -6.47
N LEU A 138 -4.92 -49.59 -7.50
CA LEU A 138 -5.18 -48.16 -7.67
C LEU A 138 -6.00 -47.59 -6.48
N GLU A 139 -6.89 -48.39 -5.90
CA GLU A 139 -7.67 -48.03 -4.70
C GLU A 139 -6.79 -47.73 -3.49
N ALA A 140 -5.75 -48.55 -3.24
CA ALA A 140 -4.82 -48.33 -2.14
C ALA A 140 -4.02 -47.02 -2.30
N VAL A 141 -3.70 -46.64 -3.55
CA VAL A 141 -2.99 -45.40 -3.85
C VAL A 141 -3.92 -44.19 -3.74
N ILE A 142 -5.18 -44.32 -4.20
CA ILE A 142 -6.19 -43.29 -4.09
C ILE A 142 -6.55 -43.08 -2.61
N ASP A 143 -6.74 -44.13 -1.82
CA ASP A 143 -7.00 -44.06 -0.38
C ASP A 143 -5.83 -43.45 0.40
N ASP A 144 -4.59 -43.72 0.03
CA ASP A 144 -3.39 -43.11 0.60
C ASP A 144 -3.32 -41.60 0.25
N VAL A 145 -3.63 -41.19 -0.97
CA VAL A 145 -3.68 -39.78 -1.39
C VAL A 145 -4.85 -39.05 -0.74
N VAL A 146 -6.02 -39.66 -0.66
CA VAL A 146 -7.21 -39.07 -0.01
C VAL A 146 -7.05 -39.00 1.51
N SER A 147 -6.41 -40.01 2.13
CA SER A 147 -6.13 -39.98 3.58
C SER A 147 -5.07 -38.97 3.95
N ARG A 148 -4.08 -38.72 3.10
CA ARG A 148 -3.07 -37.66 3.29
C ARG A 148 -3.65 -36.25 3.16
N ASN A 149 -4.68 -36.06 2.38
CA ASN A 149 -5.37 -34.76 2.25
C ASN A 149 -6.32 -34.47 3.41
N LYS A 150 -6.64 -35.45 4.28
CA LYS A 150 -7.47 -35.24 5.45
C LYS A 150 -6.65 -34.72 6.62
N ILE A 151 -6.86 -33.44 6.97
CA ILE A 151 -6.22 -32.82 8.15
C ILE A 151 -6.76 -33.52 9.41
N THR A 152 -5.90 -34.24 10.11
CA THR A 152 -6.16 -34.87 11.40
C THR A 152 -5.47 -34.09 12.51
N TRP A 153 -6.08 -34.05 13.70
CA TRP A 153 -5.61 -33.28 14.85
C TRP A 153 -5.36 -34.21 16.02
N SER A 154 -4.17 -34.12 16.63
CA SER A 154 -3.75 -34.88 17.80
C SER A 154 -3.52 -33.97 19.01
N ASP A 155 -3.83 -34.46 20.19
CA ASP A 155 -3.54 -33.83 21.48
C ASP A 155 -2.15 -34.22 22.04
N VAL A 156 -1.50 -35.21 21.42
CA VAL A 156 -0.12 -35.58 21.75
C VAL A 156 0.82 -34.79 20.82
N PRO A 157 1.47 -33.73 21.33
CA PRO A 157 2.37 -32.94 20.53
C PRO A 157 3.66 -33.71 20.27
N ASN A 158 4.13 -33.66 19.03
CA ASN A 158 5.46 -34.14 18.67
C ASN A 158 6.29 -32.97 18.12
N PRO A 159 7.24 -32.42 18.88
CA PRO A 159 8.09 -31.32 18.45
C PRO A 159 8.94 -31.66 17.20
N ASP A 160 9.29 -32.92 17.01
CA ASP A 160 10.09 -33.37 15.86
C ASP A 160 9.29 -33.43 14.57
N ASP A 161 7.94 -33.47 14.66
CA ASP A 161 7.07 -33.38 13.48
C ASP A 161 6.92 -31.94 12.95
N LEU A 162 7.37 -30.91 13.67
CA LEU A 162 7.36 -29.55 13.15
C LEU A 162 8.52 -29.31 12.19
N ASN A 163 8.30 -28.49 11.19
CA ASN A 163 9.37 -28.10 10.29
C ASN A 163 10.42 -27.26 11.05
N LYS A 164 11.68 -27.63 10.92
CA LYS A 164 12.82 -26.83 11.35
C LYS A 164 13.47 -26.27 10.10
N PHE A 165 13.27 -24.99 9.82
CA PHE A 165 13.86 -24.34 8.66
C PHE A 165 15.15 -23.64 9.07
N GLU A 166 16.22 -23.90 8.35
CA GLU A 166 17.48 -23.18 8.52
C GLU A 166 17.38 -21.79 7.92
N LEU A 167 17.95 -20.82 8.62
CA LEU A 167 18.03 -19.44 8.14
C LEU A 167 19.15 -19.33 7.09
N SER A 168 18.78 -19.15 5.82
CA SER A 168 19.72 -19.12 4.68
C SER A 168 20.01 -17.70 4.19
N PHE A 169 20.28 -16.75 5.11
CA PHE A 169 20.57 -15.37 4.73
C PHE A 169 21.46 -14.66 5.76
N THR A 170 22.20 -13.65 5.29
CA THR A 170 22.88 -12.69 6.17
C THR A 170 22.02 -11.44 6.28
N SER A 171 21.47 -11.20 7.48
CA SER A 171 20.64 -10.02 7.73
C SER A 171 21.48 -8.76 7.91
N GLY A 172 20.98 -7.62 7.44
CA GLY A 172 21.64 -6.35 7.65
C GLY A 172 21.29 -5.30 6.61
N ILE A 173 21.92 -4.15 6.73
CA ILE A 173 21.82 -3.06 5.76
C ILE A 173 22.82 -3.30 4.64
N SER A 174 22.45 -3.00 3.41
CA SER A 174 23.32 -3.13 2.24
C SER A 174 24.57 -2.28 2.38
N GLN A 175 25.74 -2.92 2.50
CA GLN A 175 27.02 -2.23 2.59
C GLN A 175 27.38 -1.51 1.28
N GLU A 176 26.97 -2.07 0.14
CA GLU A 176 27.15 -1.44 -1.17
C GLU A 176 26.45 -0.08 -1.25
N GLU A 177 25.22 0.00 -0.75
CA GLU A 177 24.46 1.25 -0.76
C GLU A 177 24.95 2.24 0.32
N LEU A 178 25.41 1.73 1.46
CA LEU A 178 26.00 2.57 2.51
C LEU A 178 27.34 3.19 2.07
N ALA A 179 28.16 2.48 1.31
CA ALA A 179 29.43 2.99 0.78
C ALA A 179 29.26 4.21 -0.15
N LYS A 180 28.05 4.45 -0.65
CA LYS A 180 27.72 5.64 -1.46
C LYS A 180 27.52 6.91 -0.61
N LEU A 181 27.36 6.75 0.70
CA LEU A 181 27.15 7.87 1.63
C LEU A 181 28.48 8.46 2.06
N THR A 182 28.61 9.80 2.00
CA THR A 182 29.85 10.50 2.36
C THR A 182 29.86 10.95 3.82
N ASP A 183 28.80 11.61 4.27
CA ASP A 183 28.78 12.34 5.55
C ASP A 183 27.90 11.68 6.62
N HIS A 184 27.10 10.69 6.27
CA HIS A 184 26.14 10.05 7.14
C HIS A 184 25.18 11.03 7.85
N LYS A 185 24.79 12.11 7.15
CA LYS A 185 23.78 13.05 7.62
C LYS A 185 22.37 12.48 7.38
N PRO A 186 21.33 12.91 8.09
CA PRO A 186 19.96 12.48 7.86
C PRO A 186 19.49 12.57 6.39
N ILE A 187 19.91 13.64 5.69
CA ILE A 187 19.57 13.86 4.28
C ILE A 187 20.12 12.76 3.37
N ASP A 188 21.33 12.25 3.64
CA ASP A 188 21.95 11.21 2.82
C ASP A 188 21.11 9.94 2.83
N PHE A 189 20.60 9.55 4.02
CA PHE A 189 19.69 8.39 4.14
C PHE A 189 18.33 8.63 3.50
N TYR A 190 17.82 9.84 3.50
CA TYR A 190 16.56 10.17 2.83
C TYR A 190 16.72 10.09 1.31
N LEU A 191 17.83 10.56 0.76
CA LEU A 191 18.12 10.53 -0.67
C LEU A 191 18.44 9.13 -1.20
N LEU A 192 18.69 8.12 -0.35
CA LEU A 192 18.74 6.72 -0.78
C LEU A 192 17.39 6.25 -1.35
N PHE A 193 16.28 6.78 -0.82
CA PHE A 193 14.94 6.45 -1.29
C PHE A 193 14.41 7.47 -2.30
N ILE A 194 14.73 8.75 -2.12
CA ILE A 194 14.33 9.83 -3.03
C ILE A 194 15.52 10.21 -3.92
N ASP A 195 16.08 9.21 -4.56
CA ASP A 195 17.23 9.34 -5.44
C ASP A 195 16.87 9.93 -6.82
N ARG A 196 17.84 9.96 -7.72
CA ARG A 196 17.67 10.50 -9.08
C ARG A 196 16.51 9.83 -9.83
N GLN A 197 16.36 8.50 -9.71
CA GLN A 197 15.29 7.75 -10.40
C GLN A 197 13.89 8.21 -9.96
N VAL A 198 13.67 8.35 -8.65
CA VAL A 198 12.39 8.85 -8.11
C VAL A 198 12.18 10.32 -8.49
N GLN A 199 13.24 11.14 -8.39
CA GLN A 199 13.17 12.56 -8.77
C GLN A 199 12.82 12.73 -10.24
N ASP A 200 13.46 11.97 -11.14
CA ASP A 200 13.20 12.02 -12.59
C ASP A 200 11.78 11.57 -12.94
N LEU A 201 11.29 10.49 -12.34
CA LEU A 201 9.89 10.08 -12.49
C LEU A 201 8.95 11.24 -12.15
N LEU A 202 9.14 11.86 -10.98
CA LEU A 202 8.24 12.93 -10.51
C LEU A 202 8.36 14.20 -11.34
N VAL A 203 9.54 14.57 -11.76
CA VAL A 203 9.78 15.74 -12.63
C VAL A 203 9.16 15.52 -14.01
N THR A 204 9.48 14.40 -14.64
CA THR A 204 9.01 14.08 -16.00
C THR A 204 7.49 14.00 -16.05
N GLU A 205 6.87 13.23 -15.17
CA GLU A 205 5.42 13.03 -15.17
C GLU A 205 4.65 14.28 -14.74
N THR A 206 5.22 15.10 -13.84
CA THR A 206 4.61 16.39 -13.48
C THR A 206 4.65 17.37 -14.64
N ASN A 207 5.77 17.48 -15.35
CA ASN A 207 5.91 18.35 -16.50
C ASN A 207 4.98 17.90 -17.64
N LYS A 208 4.99 16.59 -17.95
CA LYS A 208 4.12 16.00 -18.97
C LYS A 208 2.63 16.25 -18.68
N TYR A 209 2.18 15.99 -17.45
CA TYR A 209 0.80 16.22 -17.07
C TYR A 209 0.41 17.70 -17.13
N ALA A 210 1.32 18.60 -16.77
CA ALA A 210 1.08 20.03 -16.89
C ALA A 210 0.91 20.46 -18.37
N GLU A 211 1.77 19.99 -19.26
CA GLU A 211 1.68 20.26 -20.70
C GLU A 211 0.38 19.74 -21.30
N GLN A 212 0.02 18.47 -21.04
CA GLN A 212 -1.22 17.86 -21.48
C GLN A 212 -2.45 18.67 -21.02
N THR A 213 -2.48 19.03 -19.74
CA THR A 213 -3.59 19.79 -19.14
C THR A 213 -3.69 21.20 -19.72
N ILE A 214 -2.56 21.87 -19.93
CA ILE A 214 -2.53 23.24 -20.49
C ILE A 214 -2.96 23.22 -21.97
N ILE A 215 -2.47 22.25 -22.76
CA ILE A 215 -2.87 22.08 -24.15
C ILE A 215 -4.36 21.85 -24.25
N ALA A 216 -4.89 20.91 -23.48
CA ALA A 216 -6.34 20.63 -23.44
C ALA A 216 -7.13 21.88 -23.01
N GLY A 217 -6.65 22.62 -22.03
CA GLY A 217 -7.30 23.84 -21.55
C GLY A 217 -7.27 25.01 -22.55
N ILE A 218 -6.24 25.08 -23.40
CA ILE A 218 -6.17 26.05 -24.49
C ILE A 218 -7.15 25.67 -25.62
N VAL A 219 -7.18 24.39 -26.00
CA VAL A 219 -8.08 23.88 -27.05
C VAL A 219 -9.54 24.08 -26.65
N ASN A 220 -9.88 23.82 -25.39
CA ASN A 220 -11.24 23.96 -24.88
C ASN A 220 -11.58 25.39 -24.39
N GLU A 221 -10.71 26.38 -24.64
CA GLU A 221 -10.85 27.78 -24.20
C GLU A 221 -11.09 27.97 -22.69
N SER A 222 -10.79 26.94 -21.86
CA SER A 222 -11.00 26.97 -20.40
C SER A 222 -9.89 27.69 -19.64
N ILE A 223 -8.72 27.89 -20.26
CA ILE A 223 -7.61 28.64 -19.67
C ILE A 223 -7.64 30.10 -20.13
N THR A 224 -8.01 31.00 -19.22
CA THR A 224 -7.97 32.44 -19.47
C THR A 224 -6.56 33.01 -19.25
N LYS A 225 -6.32 34.26 -19.71
CA LYS A 225 -5.06 35.00 -19.52
C LYS A 225 -4.69 35.19 -18.04
N HIS A 226 -5.68 35.17 -17.14
CA HIS A 226 -5.52 35.35 -15.69
C HIS A 226 -5.48 34.02 -14.93
N SER A 227 -5.60 32.89 -15.63
CA SER A 227 -5.48 31.58 -14.99
C SER A 227 -4.09 31.39 -14.41
N LEU A 228 -4.02 30.81 -13.21
CA LEU A 228 -2.78 30.43 -12.57
C LEU A 228 -1.94 29.50 -13.48
N MET A 229 -2.61 28.64 -14.23
CA MET A 229 -1.99 27.68 -15.16
C MET A 229 -1.24 28.34 -16.32
N SER A 230 -1.63 29.57 -16.71
CA SER A 230 -0.92 30.29 -17.78
C SER A 230 0.51 30.70 -17.38
N ASN A 231 0.84 30.63 -16.10
CA ASN A 231 2.16 30.94 -15.54
C ASN A 231 2.99 29.67 -15.27
N TRP A 232 2.60 28.53 -15.82
CA TRP A 232 3.37 27.30 -15.68
C TRP A 232 4.77 27.44 -16.31
N ARG A 233 5.75 26.94 -15.62
CA ARG A 233 7.10 26.65 -16.13
C ARG A 233 7.47 25.24 -15.69
N PRO A 234 8.26 24.49 -16.48
CA PRO A 234 8.72 23.17 -16.09
C PRO A 234 9.41 23.19 -14.72
N ILE A 235 9.19 22.12 -13.94
CA ILE A 235 9.89 21.89 -12.67
C ILE A 235 11.18 21.13 -12.95
N ASP A 236 12.24 21.44 -12.20
CA ASP A 236 13.48 20.68 -12.16
C ASP A 236 13.62 19.89 -10.84
N ARG A 237 14.70 19.10 -10.71
CA ARG A 237 14.96 18.29 -9.50
C ARG A 237 15.16 19.15 -8.26
N LYS A 238 15.83 20.29 -8.39
CA LYS A 238 16.12 21.21 -7.27
C LYS A 238 14.82 21.82 -6.73
N GLU A 239 13.94 22.27 -7.62
CA GLU A 239 12.63 22.80 -7.22
C GLU A 239 11.73 21.70 -6.66
N LEU A 240 11.79 20.45 -7.21
CA LEU A 240 11.07 19.30 -6.64
C LEU A 240 11.50 19.02 -5.20
N LEU A 241 12.80 19.00 -4.91
CA LEU A 241 13.29 18.76 -3.54
C LEU A 241 12.87 19.88 -2.59
N ARG A 242 12.90 21.14 -3.01
CA ARG A 242 12.37 22.28 -2.23
C ARG A 242 10.85 22.16 -2.02
N PHE A 243 10.12 21.73 -3.03
CA PHE A 243 8.68 21.45 -2.92
C PHE A 243 8.38 20.36 -1.89
N LEU A 244 9.14 19.25 -1.89
CA LEU A 244 9.03 18.19 -0.89
C LEU A 244 9.42 18.70 0.50
N ALA A 245 10.48 19.51 0.62
CA ALA A 245 10.87 20.13 1.89
C ALA A 245 9.74 20.99 2.49
N LEU A 246 9.06 21.80 1.65
CA LEU A 246 7.90 22.57 2.08
C LEU A 246 6.76 21.68 2.55
N ILE A 247 6.48 20.58 1.84
CA ILE A 247 5.46 19.63 2.25
C ILE A 247 5.81 19.03 3.61
N ILE A 248 7.06 18.57 3.82
CA ILE A 248 7.51 18.02 5.12
C ILE A 248 7.38 19.08 6.21
N TRP A 249 7.86 20.29 5.96
CA TRP A 249 7.75 21.40 6.91
C TRP A 249 6.30 21.73 7.28
N MET A 250 5.38 21.69 6.34
CA MET A 250 3.96 21.90 6.61
C MET A 250 3.34 20.81 7.52
N GLY A 251 4.02 19.69 7.72
CA GLY A 251 3.69 18.72 8.75
C GLY A 251 4.18 19.12 10.13
N LEU A 252 5.38 19.70 10.20
CA LEU A 252 6.00 20.21 11.44
C LEU A 252 5.27 21.45 11.98
N ASP A 253 5.03 22.43 11.11
CA ASP A 253 4.33 23.69 11.41
C ASP A 253 2.98 23.73 10.69
N ARG A 254 1.91 23.33 11.38
CA ARG A 254 0.56 23.28 10.79
C ARG A 254 -0.15 24.61 10.88
N LYS A 255 -0.37 25.25 9.75
CA LYS A 255 -1.20 26.44 9.65
C LYS A 255 -2.62 26.11 9.17
N PRO A 256 -3.65 26.85 9.63
CA PRO A 256 -5.06 26.58 9.32
C PRO A 256 -5.38 26.56 7.83
N LYS A 257 -4.84 27.49 7.06
CA LYS A 257 -5.05 27.60 5.61
C LYS A 257 -3.71 27.59 4.86
N LEU A 258 -3.69 27.04 3.65
CA LEU A 258 -2.48 26.96 2.83
C LEU A 258 -1.85 28.35 2.62
N ARG A 259 -2.66 29.37 2.31
CA ARG A 259 -2.20 30.76 2.13
C ARG A 259 -1.47 31.34 3.34
N ASN A 260 -1.73 30.83 4.56
CA ASN A 260 -1.12 31.35 5.78
C ASN A 260 0.38 31.07 5.88
N TYR A 261 0.90 30.11 5.10
CA TYR A 261 2.34 29.84 5.05
C TYR A 261 3.15 30.97 4.40
N TRP A 262 2.53 31.78 3.54
CA TRP A 262 3.13 32.96 2.89
C TRP A 262 2.54 34.28 3.40
N SER A 263 1.87 34.26 4.55
CA SER A 263 1.24 35.43 5.11
C SER A 263 2.25 36.29 5.88
N ASN A 264 2.14 37.61 5.71
CA ASN A 264 2.88 38.61 6.51
C ASN A 264 2.19 38.89 7.86
N ASN A 265 1.01 38.31 8.13
CA ASN A 265 0.34 38.43 9.40
C ASN A 265 1.22 37.92 10.54
N LEU A 266 1.31 38.67 11.63
CA LEU A 266 2.15 38.36 12.78
C LEU A 266 1.96 36.93 13.31
N LEU A 267 0.72 36.41 13.31
CA LEU A 267 0.41 35.04 13.77
C LEU A 267 0.93 33.93 12.86
N TYR A 268 1.22 34.24 11.61
CA TYR A 268 1.60 33.23 10.58
C TYR A 268 2.95 33.52 9.95
N LYS A 269 3.57 34.65 10.25
CA LYS A 269 4.87 35.03 9.70
C LYS A 269 5.92 33.94 9.99
N ASN A 270 6.69 33.58 8.98
CA ASN A 270 7.80 32.60 9.07
C ASN A 270 8.87 32.92 8.04
N GLU A 271 10.08 32.45 8.29
CA GLU A 271 11.19 32.64 7.37
C GLU A 271 11.33 31.48 6.36
N VAL A 272 10.80 30.29 6.68
CA VAL A 272 10.94 29.08 5.84
C VAL A 272 10.36 29.31 4.45
N SER A 273 9.19 29.93 4.34
CA SER A 273 8.57 30.24 3.05
C SER A 273 9.37 31.22 2.18
N LYS A 274 10.24 32.03 2.80
CA LYS A 274 11.16 32.93 2.07
C LYS A 274 12.41 32.15 1.62
N MET A 275 12.96 31.31 2.49
CA MET A 275 14.17 30.51 2.21
C MET A 275 13.95 29.49 1.10
N CYS A 276 12.72 28.96 0.94
CA CYS A 276 12.45 27.93 -0.06
C CYS A 276 12.43 28.46 -1.50
N GLU A 277 12.43 29.78 -1.72
CA GLU A 277 12.37 30.43 -3.03
C GLU A 277 11.16 30.03 -3.89
N ILE A 278 10.13 29.45 -3.29
CA ILE A 278 8.88 29.05 -3.96
C ILE A 278 7.75 29.99 -3.49
N SER A 279 7.20 30.78 -4.40
CA SER A 279 6.02 31.62 -4.09
C SER A 279 4.77 30.78 -3.84
N ARG A 280 3.76 31.34 -3.15
CA ARG A 280 2.48 30.68 -2.94
C ARG A 280 1.87 30.19 -4.25
N SER A 281 1.79 31.05 -5.26
CA SER A 281 1.21 30.70 -6.55
C SER A 281 1.98 29.55 -7.24
N ARG A 282 3.32 29.56 -7.13
CA ARG A 282 4.14 28.47 -7.67
C ARG A 282 3.89 27.16 -6.94
N PHE A 283 3.81 27.19 -5.60
CA PHE A 283 3.49 26.00 -4.79
C PHE A 283 2.11 25.42 -5.15
N GLU A 284 1.09 26.29 -5.27
CA GLU A 284 -0.26 25.88 -5.62
C GLU A 284 -0.31 25.25 -7.03
N ILE A 285 0.43 25.80 -8.00
CA ILE A 285 0.57 25.24 -9.35
C ILE A 285 1.29 23.89 -9.32
N LEU A 286 2.42 23.79 -8.59
CA LEU A 286 3.14 22.53 -8.43
C LEU A 286 2.26 21.46 -7.80
N LEU A 287 1.54 21.79 -6.73
CA LEU A 287 0.60 20.86 -6.10
C LEU A 287 -0.54 20.45 -7.05
N HIS A 288 -0.99 21.36 -7.91
CA HIS A 288 -2.02 21.09 -8.91
C HIS A 288 -1.54 20.13 -9.99
N PHE A 289 -0.31 20.27 -10.46
CA PHE A 289 0.23 19.42 -11.53
C PHE A 289 1.04 18.22 -11.04
N PHE A 290 1.31 18.09 -9.73
CA PHE A 290 2.08 16.97 -9.18
C PHE A 290 1.51 15.63 -9.63
N HIS A 291 2.29 14.86 -10.38
CA HIS A 291 1.86 13.64 -11.05
C HIS A 291 2.95 12.57 -11.05
N ILE A 292 2.57 11.30 -11.29
CA ILE A 292 3.47 10.14 -11.13
C ILE A 292 3.43 9.23 -12.36
N SER A 293 2.45 9.38 -13.24
CA SER A 293 2.26 8.50 -14.39
C SER A 293 1.56 9.23 -15.54
N ASP A 294 1.79 8.78 -16.77
CA ASP A 294 1.12 9.33 -17.93
C ASP A 294 -0.33 8.86 -18.04
N ASN A 295 -1.29 9.78 -17.96
CA ASN A 295 -2.72 9.44 -18.05
C ASN A 295 -3.13 8.84 -19.40
N GLU A 296 -2.45 9.22 -20.50
CA GLU A 296 -2.77 8.75 -21.85
C GLU A 296 -2.37 7.28 -22.06
N SER A 297 -1.38 6.80 -21.30
CA SER A 297 -0.89 5.41 -21.35
C SER A 297 -1.59 4.49 -20.35
N CYS A 298 -2.68 4.92 -19.71
CA CYS A 298 -3.37 4.13 -18.69
C CYS A 298 -4.12 2.93 -19.30
N PRO A 299 -3.74 1.68 -18.94
CA PRO A 299 -4.46 0.51 -19.42
C PRO A 299 -5.90 0.47 -18.88
N PRO A 300 -6.89 0.07 -19.72
CA PRO A 300 -8.27 -0.06 -19.28
C PRO A 300 -8.40 -0.92 -18.00
N GLY A 301 -9.16 -0.45 -17.02
CA GLY A 301 -9.42 -1.17 -15.76
C GLY A 301 -8.30 -1.13 -14.72
N ASN A 302 -7.15 -0.55 -14.99
CA ASN A 302 -6.08 -0.40 -14.00
C ASN A 302 -6.33 0.78 -13.05
N ARG A 303 -7.00 0.49 -11.93
CA ARG A 303 -7.38 1.50 -10.92
C ARG A 303 -6.18 2.14 -10.21
N LEU A 304 -5.05 1.47 -10.13
CA LEU A 304 -3.85 1.90 -9.40
C LEU A 304 -2.80 2.54 -10.30
N TYR A 305 -3.04 2.64 -11.60
CA TYR A 305 -2.06 3.12 -12.57
C TYR A 305 -1.37 4.43 -12.16
N LYS A 306 -2.15 5.39 -11.63
CA LYS A 306 -1.65 6.72 -11.23
C LYS A 306 -0.62 6.72 -10.10
N ILE A 307 -0.43 5.59 -9.39
CA ILE A 307 0.52 5.48 -8.26
C ILE A 307 1.49 4.30 -8.42
N SER A 308 1.15 3.32 -9.26
CA SER A 308 1.91 2.07 -9.39
C SER A 308 3.39 2.26 -9.69
N PRO A 309 3.84 3.18 -10.58
CA PRO A 309 5.26 3.37 -10.85
C PRO A 309 6.05 3.77 -9.60
N LEU A 310 5.51 4.68 -8.79
CA LEU A 310 6.17 5.11 -7.56
C LEU A 310 6.21 3.98 -6.51
N VAL A 311 5.12 3.23 -6.37
CA VAL A 311 5.06 2.09 -5.42
C VAL A 311 6.09 1.04 -5.80
N GLN A 312 6.21 0.72 -7.08
CA GLN A 312 7.18 -0.27 -7.58
C GLN A 312 8.61 0.17 -7.27
N ILE A 313 9.01 1.37 -7.70
CA ILE A 313 10.37 1.88 -7.49
C ILE A 313 10.71 1.96 -6.00
N LEU A 314 9.80 2.43 -5.16
CA LEU A 314 10.05 2.51 -3.72
C LEU A 314 10.16 1.12 -3.08
N ASN A 315 9.36 0.14 -3.49
CA ASN A 315 9.49 -1.23 -2.99
C ASN A 315 10.86 -1.83 -3.35
N GLU A 316 11.32 -1.67 -4.59
CA GLU A 316 12.64 -2.11 -5.02
C GLU A 316 13.74 -1.49 -4.16
N LYS A 317 13.64 -0.18 -3.86
CA LYS A 317 14.60 0.52 -3.00
C LYS A 317 14.52 0.05 -1.54
N PHE A 318 13.33 -0.10 -0.98
CA PHE A 318 13.16 -0.60 0.39
C PHE A 318 13.77 -2.00 0.55
N GLN A 319 13.55 -2.87 -0.42
CA GLN A 319 14.09 -4.23 -0.44
C GLN A 319 15.61 -4.25 -0.60
N LYS A 320 16.16 -3.40 -1.47
CA LYS A 320 17.59 -3.30 -1.72
C LYS A 320 18.39 -2.83 -0.50
N MET A 321 17.82 -1.90 0.29
CA MET A 321 18.51 -1.28 1.43
C MET A 321 18.66 -2.21 2.64
N CYS A 322 17.78 -3.18 2.81
CA CYS A 322 17.74 -3.97 4.05
C CYS A 322 17.37 -5.42 3.78
N THR A 323 18.25 -6.34 4.14
CA THR A 323 17.92 -7.76 4.26
C THR A 323 17.36 -8.01 5.66
N PRO A 324 16.06 -8.35 5.79
CA PRO A 324 15.40 -8.52 7.07
C PRO A 324 15.99 -9.64 7.91
N ARG A 325 15.88 -9.52 9.25
CA ARG A 325 16.10 -10.63 10.18
C ARG A 325 14.98 -11.67 10.04
N GLU A 326 14.96 -12.65 10.93
CA GLU A 326 13.99 -13.74 10.93
C GLU A 326 12.53 -13.27 10.99
N SER A 327 12.22 -12.34 11.87
CA SER A 327 10.85 -11.94 12.20
C SER A 327 10.31 -10.86 11.25
N LEU A 328 9.16 -11.13 10.65
CA LEU A 328 8.46 -10.28 9.68
C LEU A 328 7.00 -10.12 10.09
N CYS A 329 6.40 -8.95 9.88
CA CYS A 329 4.99 -8.72 10.18
C CYS A 329 4.24 -8.11 8.99
N ILE A 330 3.05 -8.64 8.70
CA ILE A 330 2.12 -8.06 7.71
C ILE A 330 0.86 -7.59 8.42
N ASP A 331 0.47 -6.34 8.15
CA ASP A 331 -0.81 -5.75 8.56
C ASP A 331 -1.21 -4.61 7.61
N GLU A 332 -2.35 -3.97 7.88
CA GLU A 332 -2.86 -2.86 7.08
C GLU A 332 -2.68 -1.49 7.72
N THR A 333 -2.32 -0.53 6.88
CA THR A 333 -2.30 0.91 7.17
C THR A 333 -3.39 1.63 6.41
N MET A 334 -4.04 2.62 7.03
CA MET A 334 -5.06 3.45 6.39
C MET A 334 -4.53 4.85 6.10
N VAL A 335 -4.42 5.20 4.82
CA VAL A 335 -4.15 6.57 4.39
C VAL A 335 -5.49 7.32 4.31
N PRO A 336 -5.71 8.36 5.13
CA PRO A 336 -7.02 9.00 5.25
C PRO A 336 -7.45 9.65 3.94
N PHE A 337 -8.64 9.27 3.44
CA PHE A 337 -9.26 9.83 2.24
C PHE A 337 -10.79 9.78 2.37
N ARG A 338 -11.50 10.79 1.88
CA ARG A 338 -12.98 10.88 1.93
C ARG A 338 -13.62 11.26 0.59
N GLY A 339 -12.84 11.35 -0.49
CA GLY A 339 -13.36 11.62 -1.82
C GLY A 339 -14.02 10.38 -2.45
N ARG A 340 -14.63 10.57 -3.62
CA ARG A 340 -15.19 9.48 -4.44
C ARG A 340 -14.05 8.62 -4.95
N LEU A 341 -14.07 7.32 -4.63
CA LEU A 341 -13.07 6.34 -5.02
C LEU A 341 -13.67 4.94 -4.97
N SER A 342 -13.58 4.17 -6.07
CA SER A 342 -14.19 2.83 -6.17
C SER A 342 -13.62 1.80 -5.19
N PHE A 343 -12.38 2.00 -4.72
CA PHE A 343 -11.71 1.13 -3.74
C PHE A 343 -11.54 1.76 -2.36
N LEU A 344 -12.33 2.79 -2.05
CA LEU A 344 -12.36 3.39 -0.71
C LEU A 344 -12.74 2.35 0.33
N GLN A 345 -12.00 2.32 1.45
CA GLN A 345 -12.25 1.39 2.53
C GLN A 345 -12.74 2.10 3.80
N TYR A 346 -13.63 1.42 4.53
CA TYR A 346 -14.07 1.82 5.86
C TYR A 346 -13.69 0.75 6.87
N ILE A 347 -12.81 1.07 7.82
CA ILE A 347 -12.36 0.18 8.89
C ILE A 347 -12.59 0.87 10.23
N PRO A 348 -13.64 0.48 10.99
CA PRO A 348 -14.06 1.21 12.19
C PRO A 348 -13.04 1.21 13.32
N GLY A 349 -12.16 0.18 13.38
CA GLY A 349 -11.13 0.04 14.43
C GLY A 349 -9.88 0.90 14.22
N LYS A 350 -9.66 1.45 13.02
CA LYS A 350 -8.46 2.27 12.73
C LYS A 350 -8.70 3.74 13.10
N ARG A 351 -7.62 4.46 13.44
CA ARG A 351 -7.64 5.91 13.76
C ARG A 351 -8.33 6.73 12.67
N HIS A 352 -8.04 6.43 11.42
CA HIS A 352 -8.70 6.99 10.25
C HIS A 352 -9.62 5.93 9.66
N LYS A 353 -10.93 6.05 9.94
CA LYS A 353 -11.92 5.03 9.55
C LYS A 353 -12.10 4.92 8.03
N TYR A 354 -12.01 6.05 7.30
CA TYR A 354 -12.14 6.11 5.83
C TYR A 354 -10.79 6.38 5.19
N GLY A 355 -10.44 5.62 4.16
CA GLY A 355 -9.19 5.85 3.45
C GLY A 355 -8.86 4.84 2.37
N VAL A 356 -7.68 5.02 1.80
CA VAL A 356 -7.06 4.02 0.93
C VAL A 356 -6.27 3.05 1.81
N LYS A 357 -6.54 1.76 1.65
CA LYS A 357 -5.90 0.69 2.41
C LYS A 357 -4.56 0.32 1.77
N LEU A 358 -3.52 0.31 2.56
CA LEU A 358 -2.21 -0.21 2.22
C LEU A 358 -1.97 -1.49 3.02
N PHE A 359 -1.47 -2.53 2.37
CA PHE A 359 -0.87 -3.68 3.04
C PHE A 359 0.62 -3.43 3.14
N LYS A 360 1.19 -3.56 4.33
CA LYS A 360 2.62 -3.37 4.58
C LYS A 360 3.25 -4.64 5.10
N LEU A 361 4.44 -4.94 4.61
CA LEU A 361 5.37 -5.89 5.23
C LEU A 361 6.43 -5.08 5.95
N CYS A 362 6.46 -5.19 7.28
CA CYS A 362 7.40 -4.48 8.13
C CYS A 362 8.32 -5.44 8.88
N VAL A 363 9.50 -4.94 9.22
CA VAL A 363 10.49 -5.59 10.05
C VAL A 363 10.71 -4.80 11.34
N ALA A 364 11.62 -5.24 12.18
CA ALA A 364 11.93 -4.58 13.45
C ALA A 364 12.12 -3.06 13.29
N ASP A 365 11.89 -2.32 14.36
CA ASP A 365 11.98 -0.87 14.42
C ASP A 365 11.03 -0.09 13.50
N GLY A 366 10.10 -0.78 12.86
CA GLY A 366 9.10 -0.19 11.97
C GLY A 366 9.60 0.13 10.56
N TYR A 367 10.68 -0.52 10.12
CA TYR A 367 11.10 -0.41 8.72
C TYR A 367 10.11 -1.11 7.80
N THR A 368 9.59 -0.40 6.82
CA THR A 368 8.68 -0.94 5.80
C THR A 368 9.49 -1.55 4.67
N TYR A 369 9.42 -2.88 4.52
CA TYR A 369 10.14 -3.63 3.49
C TYR A 369 9.41 -3.63 2.14
N ALA A 370 8.07 -3.73 2.19
CA ALA A 370 7.23 -3.68 1.00
C ALA A 370 5.84 -3.13 1.31
N VAL A 371 5.21 -2.51 0.30
CA VAL A 371 3.86 -1.94 0.35
C VAL A 371 3.06 -2.41 -0.85
N LYS A 372 1.81 -2.80 -0.62
CA LYS A 372 0.81 -3.04 -1.67
C LYS A 372 -0.42 -2.18 -1.43
N VAL A 373 -0.84 -1.44 -2.46
CA VAL A 373 -2.08 -0.65 -2.43
C VAL A 373 -3.28 -1.55 -2.73
N TYR A 374 -4.33 -1.48 -1.93
CA TYR A 374 -5.58 -2.17 -2.23
C TYR A 374 -6.35 -1.45 -3.33
N GLY A 375 -6.58 -2.10 -4.46
CA GLY A 375 -7.27 -1.57 -5.64
C GLY A 375 -8.75 -1.95 -5.74
N GLY A 376 -9.36 -2.49 -4.67
CA GLY A 376 -10.74 -2.98 -4.70
C GLY A 376 -10.85 -4.47 -5.05
N LYS A 377 -12.07 -4.96 -5.24
CA LYS A 377 -12.32 -6.33 -5.68
C LYS A 377 -11.79 -6.53 -7.10
N GLU A 378 -11.11 -7.63 -7.31
CA GLU A 378 -10.70 -8.06 -8.64
C GLU A 378 -11.91 -8.58 -9.42
N MET A 379 -11.93 -8.32 -10.72
CA MET A 379 -13.05 -8.73 -11.58
C MET A 379 -13.05 -10.24 -11.85
N GLN A 380 -11.87 -10.90 -11.75
CA GLN A 380 -11.77 -12.34 -11.95
C GLN A 380 -11.83 -13.09 -10.62
N PRO A 381 -12.60 -14.19 -10.53
CA PRO A 381 -12.60 -15.05 -9.36
C PRO A 381 -11.22 -15.68 -9.18
N SER A 382 -10.72 -15.71 -7.95
CA SER A 382 -9.47 -16.37 -7.58
C SER A 382 -9.78 -17.47 -6.56
N GLU A 383 -9.13 -18.62 -6.72
CA GLU A 383 -9.26 -19.75 -5.78
C GLU A 383 -8.77 -19.40 -4.37
N LYS A 384 -7.73 -18.54 -4.28
CA LYS A 384 -7.15 -18.12 -3.01
C LYS A 384 -7.78 -16.83 -2.50
N SER A 385 -7.93 -16.75 -1.18
CA SER A 385 -8.42 -15.53 -0.53
C SER A 385 -7.52 -14.33 -0.80
N LEU A 386 -8.09 -13.12 -0.80
CA LEU A 386 -7.31 -11.88 -0.91
C LEU A 386 -6.17 -11.83 0.13
N ALA A 387 -6.44 -12.25 1.36
CA ALA A 387 -5.44 -12.27 2.44
C ALA A 387 -4.24 -13.16 2.09
N SER A 388 -4.47 -14.40 1.62
CA SER A 388 -3.39 -15.31 1.21
C SER A 388 -2.59 -14.76 0.03
N ARG A 389 -3.26 -14.20 -0.99
CA ARG A 389 -2.58 -13.62 -2.16
C ARG A 389 -1.69 -12.44 -1.81
N VAL A 390 -2.20 -11.53 -0.98
CA VAL A 390 -1.42 -10.37 -0.50
C VAL A 390 -0.19 -10.82 0.28
N VAL A 391 -0.35 -11.81 1.17
CA VAL A 391 0.78 -12.35 1.95
C VAL A 391 1.82 -12.96 1.03
N MET A 392 1.41 -13.85 0.11
CA MET A 392 2.34 -14.53 -0.80
C MET A 392 3.07 -13.55 -1.72
N GLU A 393 2.41 -12.49 -2.18
CA GLU A 393 3.01 -11.47 -3.03
C GLU A 393 4.03 -10.62 -2.25
N LEU A 394 3.67 -10.11 -1.07
CA LEU A 394 4.58 -9.30 -0.25
C LEU A 394 5.78 -10.11 0.26
N MET A 395 5.59 -11.40 0.51
CA MET A 395 6.62 -12.31 0.99
C MET A 395 7.51 -12.88 -0.13
N GLN A 396 7.13 -12.73 -1.40
CA GLN A 396 7.80 -13.38 -2.54
C GLN A 396 9.35 -13.29 -2.50
N PRO A 397 9.97 -12.13 -2.19
CA PRO A 397 11.43 -12.04 -2.13
C PRO A 397 12.07 -12.72 -0.90
N LEU A 398 11.27 -13.11 0.08
CA LEU A 398 11.71 -13.59 1.39
C LEU A 398 11.29 -15.04 1.68
N LEU A 399 10.56 -15.67 0.76
CA LEU A 399 10.18 -17.08 0.85
C LEU A 399 11.41 -17.99 0.73
N ASP A 400 11.30 -19.22 1.21
CA ASP A 400 12.32 -20.28 1.14
C ASP A 400 13.62 -19.99 1.93
N THR A 401 13.57 -19.05 2.88
CA THR A 401 14.73 -18.58 3.64
C THR A 401 14.66 -18.87 5.15
N GLY A 402 13.68 -19.65 5.60
CA GLY A 402 13.53 -20.03 7.01
C GLY A 402 12.92 -18.98 7.92
N ARG A 403 12.38 -17.88 7.37
CA ARG A 403 11.83 -16.77 8.17
C ARG A 403 10.50 -17.09 8.82
N SER A 404 10.14 -16.29 9.82
CA SER A 404 8.89 -16.35 10.57
C SER A 404 8.01 -15.13 10.25
N LEU A 405 6.81 -15.37 9.74
CA LEU A 405 5.82 -14.33 9.44
C LEU A 405 4.78 -14.25 10.55
N TYR A 406 4.55 -13.05 11.05
CA TYR A 406 3.54 -12.74 12.06
C TYR A 406 2.37 -12.00 11.44
N THR A 407 1.13 -12.52 11.64
CA THR A 407 -0.07 -11.94 11.05
C THR A 407 -1.23 -11.89 12.05
N ASP A 408 -2.13 -10.91 11.85
CA ASP A 408 -3.36 -10.84 12.61
C ASP A 408 -4.41 -11.86 12.13
N ASN A 409 -5.57 -11.86 12.75
CA ASN A 409 -6.67 -12.80 12.44
C ASN A 409 -7.34 -12.58 11.08
N PHE A 410 -7.03 -11.47 10.38
CA PHE A 410 -7.51 -11.23 9.03
C PHE A 410 -6.78 -12.13 8.02
N TYR A 411 -5.49 -12.33 8.20
CA TYR A 411 -4.65 -13.11 7.28
C TYR A 411 -4.55 -14.59 7.68
N THR A 412 -4.40 -14.86 8.97
CA THR A 412 -4.10 -16.20 9.50
C THR A 412 -5.16 -17.23 9.15
N SER A 413 -4.73 -18.34 8.54
CA SER A 413 -5.56 -19.52 8.23
C SER A 413 -4.68 -20.76 8.08
N VAL A 414 -5.28 -21.95 8.16
CA VAL A 414 -4.58 -23.22 7.96
C VAL A 414 -4.06 -23.31 6.52
N ASP A 415 -4.86 -22.89 5.54
CA ASP A 415 -4.47 -22.91 4.13
C ASP A 415 -3.22 -22.02 3.89
N LEU A 416 -3.19 -20.82 4.48
CA LEU A 416 -2.01 -19.94 4.40
C LEU A 416 -0.79 -20.56 5.10
N ALA A 417 -1.01 -21.24 6.24
CA ALA A 417 0.06 -21.94 6.95
C ALA A 417 0.69 -23.04 6.08
N HIS A 418 -0.11 -23.78 5.33
CA HIS A 418 0.39 -24.78 4.39
C HIS A 418 1.16 -24.14 3.22
N ASP A 419 0.62 -23.08 2.61
CA ASP A 419 1.28 -22.35 1.53
C ASP A 419 2.67 -21.86 1.97
N LEU A 420 2.78 -21.29 3.17
CA LEU A 420 4.05 -20.78 3.72
C LEU A 420 5.01 -21.91 4.14
N ASN A 421 4.51 -22.99 4.77
CA ASN A 421 5.33 -24.14 5.13
C ASN A 421 5.96 -24.79 3.89
N ASN A 422 5.22 -24.90 2.78
CA ASN A 422 5.74 -25.40 1.50
C ASN A 422 6.84 -24.50 0.92
N ARG A 423 6.90 -23.23 1.36
CA ARG A 423 7.90 -22.25 0.98
C ARG A 423 8.86 -21.93 2.15
N LYS A 424 9.16 -22.93 2.98
CA LYS A 424 10.10 -22.86 4.11
C LYS A 424 9.96 -21.58 4.95
N THR A 425 8.72 -21.20 5.24
CA THR A 425 8.41 -19.98 5.98
C THR A 425 7.42 -20.31 7.09
N HIS A 426 7.74 -19.94 8.33
CA HIS A 426 6.84 -20.13 9.46
C HIS A 426 5.73 -19.10 9.48
N LEU A 427 4.56 -19.49 9.97
CA LEU A 427 3.44 -18.60 10.26
C LEU A 427 3.10 -18.65 11.74
N VAL A 428 3.04 -17.47 12.36
CA VAL A 428 2.57 -17.28 13.73
C VAL A 428 1.51 -16.18 13.72
N GLY A 429 0.32 -16.44 14.28
CA GLY A 429 -0.71 -15.41 14.27
C GLY A 429 -1.92 -15.70 15.11
N THR A 430 -2.73 -14.67 15.36
CA THR A 430 -4.04 -14.83 15.96
C THR A 430 -5.02 -15.38 14.93
N LEU A 431 -6.05 -16.14 15.38
CA LEU A 431 -6.92 -16.90 14.49
C LEU A 431 -8.39 -16.61 14.77
N ARG A 432 -9.20 -16.51 13.73
CA ARG A 432 -10.67 -16.42 13.89
C ARG A 432 -11.27 -17.80 14.10
N SER A 433 -12.26 -17.90 14.98
CA SER A 433 -12.96 -19.16 15.30
C SER A 433 -13.66 -19.80 14.10
N ASN A 434 -14.11 -19.00 13.15
CA ASN A 434 -14.87 -19.44 11.98
C ASN A 434 -14.01 -19.76 10.74
N ARG A 435 -12.67 -19.85 10.87
CA ARG A 435 -11.80 -20.25 9.76
C ARG A 435 -12.00 -21.74 9.42
N LYS A 436 -11.90 -22.03 8.13
CA LYS A 436 -11.93 -23.39 7.61
C LYS A 436 -10.80 -24.22 8.24
N HIS A 437 -11.01 -25.50 8.42
CA HIS A 437 -10.07 -26.47 8.99
C HIS A 437 -9.68 -26.28 10.47
N ASN A 438 -10.25 -25.31 11.18
CA ASN A 438 -10.01 -25.19 12.62
C ASN A 438 -10.52 -26.41 13.41
N PRO A 439 -9.75 -26.97 14.37
CA PRO A 439 -10.20 -28.07 15.22
C PRO A 439 -11.30 -27.61 16.17
N LYS A 440 -12.49 -28.18 16.03
CA LYS A 440 -13.66 -27.85 16.87
C LYS A 440 -13.40 -28.10 18.36
N ALA A 441 -12.57 -29.10 18.70
CA ALA A 441 -12.20 -29.44 20.06
C ALA A 441 -11.41 -28.34 20.76
N VAL A 442 -10.63 -27.52 20.02
CA VAL A 442 -9.94 -26.33 20.54
C VAL A 442 -10.87 -25.12 20.55
N VAL A 443 -11.54 -24.87 19.43
CA VAL A 443 -12.41 -23.68 19.28
C VAL A 443 -13.49 -23.64 20.36
N ASN A 444 -14.13 -24.78 20.63
CA ASN A 444 -15.26 -24.90 21.57
C ASN A 444 -14.81 -25.17 23.03
N ALA A 445 -13.50 -25.32 23.28
CA ALA A 445 -13.01 -25.59 24.63
C ALA A 445 -13.41 -24.48 25.60
N LYS A 446 -13.94 -24.85 26.74
CA LYS A 446 -14.24 -23.94 27.87
C LYS A 446 -13.03 -23.95 28.79
N LEU A 447 -12.30 -22.85 28.85
CA LEU A 447 -11.05 -22.70 29.62
C LEU A 447 -11.25 -21.73 30.78
N LYS A 448 -10.60 -22.00 31.91
CA LYS A 448 -10.43 -21.04 33.01
C LYS A 448 -9.34 -20.04 32.64
N ARG A 449 -9.33 -18.90 33.32
CA ARG A 449 -8.30 -17.88 33.08
C ARG A 449 -6.89 -18.43 33.40
N GLY A 450 -5.98 -18.29 32.45
CA GLY A 450 -4.64 -18.83 32.51
C GLY A 450 -4.48 -20.16 31.77
N ASP A 451 -5.57 -20.93 31.57
CA ASP A 451 -5.50 -22.23 30.89
C ASP A 451 -5.22 -22.07 29.39
N MET A 452 -4.54 -23.06 28.84
CA MET A 452 -4.31 -23.22 27.40
C MET A 452 -4.66 -24.63 26.96
N LYS A 453 -5.27 -24.73 25.76
CA LYS A 453 -5.48 -26.00 25.05
C LYS A 453 -5.04 -25.84 23.61
N TYR A 454 -4.28 -26.79 23.08
CA TYR A 454 -3.86 -26.82 21.68
C TYR A 454 -3.91 -28.22 21.10
N LEU A 455 -3.91 -28.31 19.78
CA LEU A 455 -3.80 -29.54 19.00
C LEU A 455 -2.78 -29.33 17.89
N GLN A 456 -2.05 -30.38 17.54
CA GLN A 456 -1.14 -30.42 16.41
C GLN A 456 -1.78 -31.21 15.27
N SER A 457 -1.66 -30.72 14.04
CA SER A 457 -2.11 -31.45 12.86
C SER A 457 -1.02 -32.33 12.26
N ASN A 458 -1.42 -33.39 11.53
CA ASN A 458 -0.53 -34.17 10.68
C ASN A 458 0.15 -33.34 9.56
N THR A 459 -0.31 -32.11 9.32
CA THR A 459 0.26 -31.16 8.36
C THR A 459 1.16 -30.12 9.01
N LYS A 460 1.67 -30.39 10.21
CA LYS A 460 2.67 -29.58 10.92
C LYS A 460 2.17 -28.18 11.29
N VAL A 461 0.89 -28.06 11.61
CA VAL A 461 0.25 -26.82 12.09
C VAL A 461 -0.25 -27.05 13.51
N VAL A 462 0.03 -26.12 14.40
CA VAL A 462 -0.49 -26.11 15.77
C VAL A 462 -1.54 -25.02 15.90
N ILE A 463 -2.72 -25.37 16.41
CA ILE A 463 -3.78 -24.41 16.76
C ILE A 463 -4.05 -24.52 18.25
N GLY A 464 -3.97 -23.35 18.92
CA GLY A 464 -4.22 -23.25 20.34
C GLY A 464 -5.25 -22.20 20.69
N LYS A 465 -5.82 -22.37 21.88
CA LYS A 465 -6.69 -21.45 22.56
C LYS A 465 -6.15 -21.18 23.95
N TRP A 466 -5.97 -19.93 24.27
CA TRP A 466 -5.55 -19.47 25.60
C TRP A 466 -6.60 -18.52 26.16
N LYS A 467 -6.89 -18.67 27.45
CA LYS A 467 -7.84 -17.81 28.15
C LYS A 467 -7.10 -16.76 28.97
N ASP A 468 -7.05 -15.53 28.46
CA ASP A 468 -6.72 -14.33 29.24
C ASP A 468 -8.01 -13.72 29.82
N LYS A 469 -8.24 -12.44 29.62
CA LYS A 469 -9.55 -11.79 29.86
C LYS A 469 -10.59 -12.24 28.85
N ARG A 470 -10.17 -12.53 27.62
CA ARG A 470 -10.96 -13.07 26.52
C ARG A 470 -10.26 -14.33 25.98
N ASP A 471 -11.01 -15.13 25.24
CA ASP A 471 -10.44 -16.25 24.51
C ASP A 471 -9.55 -15.72 23.38
N VAL A 472 -8.34 -16.18 23.30
CA VAL A 472 -7.36 -15.88 22.24
C VAL A 472 -7.07 -17.19 21.50
N LEU A 473 -7.52 -17.29 20.26
CA LEU A 473 -7.13 -18.36 19.35
C LEU A 473 -5.88 -17.95 18.60
N PHE A 474 -4.95 -18.86 18.44
CA PHE A 474 -3.69 -18.66 17.72
C PHE A 474 -3.33 -19.87 16.87
N LEU A 475 -2.51 -19.63 15.87
CA LEU A 475 -1.91 -20.63 14.99
C LEU A 475 -0.40 -20.42 14.98
N THR A 476 0.36 -21.50 15.01
CA THR A 476 1.80 -21.50 14.80
C THR A 476 2.23 -22.72 13.99
N THR A 477 3.26 -22.54 13.16
CA THR A 477 3.98 -23.63 12.50
C THR A 477 5.45 -23.71 12.96
N LYS A 478 5.81 -22.85 13.91
CA LYS A 478 7.19 -22.68 14.38
C LYS A 478 7.51 -23.61 15.55
N ASP A 479 6.74 -23.49 16.62
CA ASP A 479 7.03 -24.15 17.90
C ASP A 479 5.77 -24.72 18.54
N ILE A 480 5.94 -25.72 19.40
CA ILE A 480 4.90 -26.16 20.33
C ILE A 480 4.75 -25.11 21.43
N PRO A 481 3.53 -24.62 21.70
CA PRO A 481 3.29 -23.59 22.70
C PRO A 481 3.53 -24.13 24.12
N LEU A 482 4.40 -23.45 24.86
CA LEU A 482 4.67 -23.71 26.26
C LEU A 482 4.20 -22.53 27.13
N MET A 483 3.75 -22.79 28.36
CA MET A 483 3.46 -21.72 29.31
C MET A 483 4.77 -21.19 29.88
N ILE A 484 5.05 -19.89 29.74
CA ILE A 484 6.25 -19.21 30.24
C ILE A 484 5.85 -18.01 31.11
N ASP A 485 6.61 -17.72 32.17
CA ASP A 485 6.39 -16.58 33.04
C ASP A 485 6.97 -15.30 32.42
N VAL A 486 6.10 -14.35 32.15
CA VAL A 486 6.48 -13.03 31.63
C VAL A 486 6.44 -12.01 32.74
N GLN A 487 7.56 -11.36 33.00
CA GLN A 487 7.66 -10.30 33.99
C GLN A 487 6.83 -9.10 33.59
N THR A 488 5.93 -8.66 34.45
CA THR A 488 5.14 -7.45 34.29
C THR A 488 5.35 -6.50 35.47
N LYS A 489 4.89 -5.25 35.35
CA LYS A 489 4.95 -4.30 36.50
C LYS A 489 4.22 -4.78 37.74
N ARG A 490 3.37 -5.80 37.63
CA ARG A 490 2.57 -6.37 38.73
C ARG A 490 3.05 -7.77 39.18
N GLY A 491 4.23 -8.21 38.71
CA GLY A 491 4.77 -9.53 38.93
C GLY A 491 4.72 -10.44 37.69
N PRO A 492 5.22 -11.69 37.83
CA PRO A 492 5.21 -12.66 36.73
C PRO A 492 3.76 -13.08 36.38
N VAL A 493 3.49 -13.22 35.08
CA VAL A 493 2.21 -13.68 34.56
C VAL A 493 2.48 -14.78 33.54
N PRO A 494 1.89 -15.99 33.71
CA PRO A 494 2.06 -17.07 32.75
C PRO A 494 1.35 -16.76 31.44
N LYS A 495 2.07 -16.91 30.33
CA LYS A 495 1.55 -16.72 28.96
C LYS A 495 2.11 -17.81 28.03
N PRO A 496 1.35 -18.19 26.99
CA PRO A 496 1.89 -19.06 25.94
C PRO A 496 3.10 -18.42 25.23
N SER A 497 4.17 -19.19 25.03
CA SER A 497 5.38 -18.75 24.32
C SER A 497 5.05 -18.18 22.94
N THR A 498 4.16 -18.83 22.18
CA THR A 498 3.65 -18.35 20.88
C THR A 498 3.01 -16.96 20.95
N ILE A 499 2.27 -16.66 22.05
CA ILE A 499 1.64 -15.34 22.22
C ILE A 499 2.71 -14.29 22.58
N VAL A 500 3.74 -14.67 23.33
CA VAL A 500 4.86 -13.78 23.65
C VAL A 500 5.64 -13.46 22.36
N ASP A 501 5.94 -14.47 21.56
CA ASP A 501 6.62 -14.35 20.28
C ASP A 501 5.80 -13.48 19.30
N TYR A 502 4.50 -13.76 19.14
CA TYR A 502 3.59 -12.92 18.36
C TYR A 502 3.60 -11.46 18.82
N ASN A 503 3.56 -11.22 20.13
CA ASN A 503 3.54 -9.86 20.67
C ASN A 503 4.84 -9.08 20.43
N SER A 504 5.97 -9.76 20.29
CA SER A 504 7.27 -9.12 19.99
C SER A 504 7.29 -8.51 18.57
N ALA A 505 6.69 -9.20 17.61
CA ALA A 505 6.75 -8.83 16.19
C ALA A 505 5.52 -8.06 15.68
N LYS A 506 4.31 -8.30 16.24
CA LYS A 506 3.07 -7.65 15.75
C LYS A 506 3.12 -6.13 15.76
N SER A 507 3.93 -5.53 16.62
CA SER A 507 4.05 -4.08 16.78
C SER A 507 4.88 -3.41 15.70
N PHE A 508 5.54 -4.14 14.79
CA PHE A 508 6.42 -3.55 13.79
C PHE A 508 5.68 -2.55 12.90
N ILE A 509 4.46 -2.87 12.46
CA ILE A 509 3.64 -1.96 11.66
C ILE A 509 3.09 -0.82 12.50
N ASP A 510 2.62 -1.10 13.72
CA ASP A 510 2.16 -0.06 14.64
C ASP A 510 3.25 0.98 14.91
N VAL A 511 4.51 0.56 15.08
CA VAL A 511 5.67 1.46 15.24
C VAL A 511 5.91 2.27 13.96
N SER A 512 5.83 1.65 12.78
CA SER A 512 5.94 2.34 11.49
C SER A 512 4.85 3.42 11.36
N ASP A 513 3.60 3.06 11.62
CA ASP A 513 2.44 3.95 11.50
C ASP A 513 2.47 5.06 12.57
N GLN A 514 2.90 4.76 13.79
CA GLN A 514 3.08 5.75 14.83
C GLN A 514 4.13 6.79 14.45
N LYS A 515 5.31 6.36 13.99
CA LYS A 515 6.37 7.27 13.52
C LYS A 515 5.90 8.10 12.32
N ALA A 516 5.19 7.48 11.35
CA ALA A 516 4.63 8.16 10.19
C ALA A 516 3.58 9.21 10.56
N ALA A 517 2.78 8.96 11.59
CA ALA A 517 1.72 9.87 12.04
C ALA A 517 2.23 11.14 12.73
N TYR A 518 3.42 11.10 13.36
CA TYR A 518 4.01 12.30 13.97
C TYR A 518 4.41 13.31 12.91
N ASN A 519 3.83 14.50 12.97
CA ASN A 519 4.09 15.59 12.03
C ASN A 519 3.85 15.21 10.56
N SER A 520 2.89 14.31 10.29
CA SER A 520 2.53 13.90 8.93
C SER A 520 2.03 15.08 8.11
N PRO A 521 2.57 15.35 6.91
CA PRO A 521 2.11 16.44 6.06
C PRO A 521 0.87 16.09 5.23
N VAL A 522 0.33 14.88 5.35
CA VAL A 522 -0.86 14.45 4.61
C VAL A 522 -2.07 15.32 4.97
N ARG A 523 -2.57 16.08 4.01
CA ARG A 523 -3.65 17.06 4.19
C ARG A 523 -4.97 16.60 3.58
N ARG A 524 -6.06 17.29 3.94
CA ARG A 524 -7.35 17.25 3.23
C ARG A 524 -7.16 17.86 1.82
N SER A 525 -8.14 17.72 0.95
CA SER A 525 -8.18 18.37 -0.39
C SER A 525 -7.09 17.94 -1.38
N MET A 526 -6.45 16.82 -1.18
CA MET A 526 -5.51 16.23 -2.16
C MET A 526 -6.19 15.10 -2.93
N LYS A 527 -5.92 14.96 -4.22
CA LYS A 527 -6.33 13.80 -5.01
C LYS A 527 -5.72 12.54 -4.40
N TRP A 528 -6.42 11.40 -4.47
CA TRP A 528 -6.05 10.18 -3.75
C TRP A 528 -4.61 9.72 -4.03
N TYR A 529 -4.18 9.70 -5.30
CA TYR A 529 -2.83 9.26 -5.68
C TYR A 529 -1.73 10.24 -5.21
N ARG A 530 -2.00 11.56 -5.22
CA ARG A 530 -1.08 12.57 -4.66
C ARG A 530 -0.94 12.39 -3.15
N LYS A 531 -2.05 12.09 -2.48
CA LYS A 531 -2.04 11.82 -1.05
C LYS A 531 -1.23 10.58 -0.71
N LEU A 532 -1.36 9.51 -1.50
CA LEU A 532 -0.52 8.32 -1.39
C LEU A 532 0.95 8.62 -1.69
N ALA A 533 1.24 9.40 -2.72
CA ALA A 533 2.61 9.81 -3.01
C ALA A 533 3.23 10.59 -1.86
N VAL A 534 2.52 11.56 -1.29
CA VAL A 534 2.98 12.28 -0.10
C VAL A 534 3.19 11.33 1.08
N GLU A 535 2.28 10.37 1.32
CA GLU A 535 2.45 9.36 2.37
C GLU A 535 3.71 8.51 2.16
N LEU A 536 3.94 8.03 0.94
CA LEU A 536 5.09 7.19 0.62
C LEU A 536 6.41 7.96 0.67
N LEU A 537 6.46 9.16 0.09
CA LEU A 537 7.68 9.97 -0.03
C LEU A 537 8.07 10.63 1.29
N THR A 538 7.11 11.13 2.06
CA THR A 538 7.39 12.00 3.22
C THR A 538 7.07 11.38 4.57
N ASN A 539 6.43 10.20 4.59
CA ASN A 539 6.20 9.44 5.80
C ASN A 539 6.92 8.08 5.74
N THR A 540 6.55 7.19 4.82
CA THR A 540 7.11 5.82 4.77
C THR A 540 8.62 5.83 4.48
N ALA A 541 9.06 6.51 3.41
CA ALA A 541 10.48 6.62 3.07
C ALA A 541 11.29 7.31 4.18
N LEU A 542 10.72 8.34 4.81
CA LEU A 542 11.37 9.09 5.88
C LEU A 542 11.51 8.27 7.17
N VAL A 543 10.50 7.44 7.52
CA VAL A 543 10.62 6.48 8.64
C VAL A 543 11.70 5.44 8.34
N ASN A 544 11.73 4.88 7.13
CA ASN A 544 12.78 3.95 6.72
C ASN A 544 14.16 4.59 6.81
N SER A 545 14.32 5.83 6.35
CA SER A 545 15.57 6.60 6.46
C SER A 545 16.03 6.76 7.90
N LEU A 546 15.11 7.07 8.82
CA LEU A 546 15.43 7.18 10.25
C LEU A 546 15.89 5.85 10.84
N VAL A 547 15.26 4.73 10.45
CA VAL A 547 15.68 3.40 10.93
C VAL A 547 17.08 3.07 10.45
N LEU A 548 17.40 3.31 9.18
CA LEU A 548 18.75 3.12 8.63
C LEU A 548 19.76 4.04 9.31
N TYR A 549 19.44 5.32 9.46
CA TYR A 549 20.30 6.30 10.14
C TYR A 549 20.67 5.85 11.54
N LYS A 550 19.68 5.43 12.35
CA LYS A 550 19.91 4.91 13.71
C LYS A 550 20.81 3.67 13.72
N SER A 551 20.54 2.73 12.81
CA SER A 551 21.29 1.47 12.74
C SER A 551 22.75 1.68 12.32
N VAL A 552 23.03 2.66 11.45
CA VAL A 552 24.38 2.92 10.92
C VAL A 552 25.18 3.82 11.85
N THR A 553 24.57 4.90 12.33
CA THR A 553 25.29 5.92 13.13
C THR A 553 25.27 5.69 14.62
N GLY A 554 24.37 4.81 15.13
CA GLY A 554 24.12 4.64 16.56
C GLY A 554 23.44 5.86 17.22
N LYS A 555 23.16 6.93 16.48
CA LYS A 555 22.56 8.17 17.02
C LYS A 555 21.04 8.02 17.12
N HIS A 556 20.47 8.46 18.23
CA HIS A 556 19.02 8.43 18.46
C HIS A 556 18.42 9.81 18.25
N LEU A 557 17.76 10.01 17.09
CA LEU A 557 16.93 11.16 16.81
C LEU A 557 15.45 10.77 16.94
N SER A 558 14.63 11.70 17.42
CA SER A 558 13.19 11.59 17.24
C SER A 558 12.82 11.76 15.77
N ILE A 559 11.65 11.28 15.38
CA ILE A 559 11.16 11.46 14.00
C ILE A 559 10.97 12.95 13.66
N THR A 560 10.64 13.78 14.66
CA THR A 560 10.48 15.23 14.50
C THR A 560 11.81 15.90 14.21
N GLU A 561 12.84 15.67 15.01
CA GLU A 561 14.20 16.19 14.80
C GLU A 561 14.78 15.73 13.45
N PHE A 562 14.52 14.46 13.09
CA PHE A 562 14.96 13.93 11.80
C PHE A 562 14.29 14.68 10.63
N ARG A 563 12.97 14.96 10.71
CA ARG A 563 12.25 15.77 9.72
C ARG A 563 12.78 17.19 9.64
N GLU A 564 13.08 17.82 10.77
CA GLU A 564 13.65 19.17 10.84
C GLU A 564 15.00 19.24 10.11
N GLN A 565 15.89 18.28 10.37
CA GLN A 565 17.21 18.24 9.71
C GLN A 565 17.10 17.97 8.19
N ILE A 566 16.14 17.14 7.76
CA ILE A 566 15.85 16.94 6.32
C ILE A 566 15.38 18.26 5.68
N VAL A 567 14.44 18.95 6.29
CA VAL A 567 13.93 20.24 5.78
C VAL A 567 15.05 21.27 5.69
N GLN A 568 15.85 21.41 6.74
CA GLN A 568 17.00 22.32 6.75
C GLN A 568 17.98 22.01 5.61
N SER A 569 18.36 20.75 5.44
CA SER A 569 19.30 20.33 4.41
C SER A 569 18.78 20.57 2.98
N LEU A 570 17.48 20.37 2.75
CA LEU A 570 16.85 20.57 1.44
C LEU A 570 16.61 22.05 1.09
N LEU A 571 16.48 22.92 2.10
CA LEU A 571 16.27 24.35 1.90
C LEU A 571 17.55 25.18 1.89
N MET A 572 18.64 24.68 2.50
CA MET A 572 19.92 25.36 2.45
C MET A 572 20.48 25.35 1.03
N PRO A 573 21.10 26.46 0.57
CA PRO A 573 21.87 26.45 -0.66
C PRO A 573 22.97 25.39 -0.52
N GLN A 574 22.96 24.37 -1.35
CA GLN A 574 24.11 23.49 -1.46
C GLN A 574 25.25 24.34 -2.02
N THR A 575 26.27 24.61 -1.21
CA THR A 575 27.54 25.10 -1.69
C THR A 575 28.13 23.99 -2.58
N THR A 576 27.87 24.12 -3.86
CA THR A 576 28.22 23.13 -4.87
C THR A 576 29.74 23.06 -5.03
N SER A 577 30.32 21.98 -4.54
CA SER A 577 31.54 21.41 -5.10
C SER A 577 31.24 20.55 -6.34
N GLU A 578 30.34 21.01 -7.21
CA GLU A 578 30.01 20.33 -8.49
C GLU A 578 30.62 21.06 -9.71
N ASN A 579 31.77 21.72 -9.56
CA ASN A 579 32.52 22.29 -10.69
C ASN A 579 33.71 21.40 -11.08
N SER A 580 33.53 20.09 -11.20
CA SER A 580 34.48 19.28 -11.95
C SER A 580 33.86 17.95 -12.32
N LEU A 581 33.28 17.88 -13.49
CA LEU A 581 33.17 16.69 -14.36
C LEU A 581 32.01 16.92 -15.39
N THR A 582 32.25 17.85 -16.30
CA THR A 582 31.54 17.87 -17.58
C THR A 582 32.56 17.83 -18.71
N THR A 583 32.99 16.62 -19.05
CA THR A 583 33.50 16.34 -20.38
C THR A 583 32.82 15.10 -20.92
N SER A 584 32.19 15.32 -22.07
CA SER A 584 31.80 14.34 -23.09
C SER A 584 30.82 13.24 -22.72
N GLU A 585 29.55 13.44 -23.14
CA GLU A 585 28.90 12.43 -23.99
C GLU A 585 27.78 13.12 -24.81
N ASN A 586 28.07 13.29 -26.08
CA ASN A 586 27.10 13.70 -27.09
C ASN A 586 26.28 12.52 -27.57
N SER A 587 25.02 12.81 -27.80
CA SER A 587 24.04 12.13 -28.65
C SER A 587 22.92 11.41 -27.88
N LEU A 588 21.91 12.19 -27.51
CA LEU A 588 20.52 11.71 -27.39
C LEU A 588 19.57 12.86 -27.74
N THR A 589 18.60 12.58 -28.56
CA THR A 589 17.53 13.44 -29.05
C THR A 589 17.18 14.59 -28.11
N THR A 590 17.51 15.81 -28.53
CA THR A 590 17.22 17.05 -27.79
C THR A 590 15.72 17.22 -27.61
N LEU A 591 15.20 16.87 -26.46
CA LEU A 591 13.87 17.28 -26.03
C LEU A 591 13.82 18.81 -26.00
N HIS A 592 12.87 19.40 -26.72
CA HIS A 592 12.62 20.82 -26.64
C HIS A 592 12.10 21.19 -25.26
N THR A 593 12.83 22.03 -24.53
CA THR A 593 12.48 22.54 -23.20
C THR A 593 12.32 24.06 -23.24
N LEU A 594 11.60 24.63 -22.26
CA LEU A 594 11.54 26.07 -22.06
C LEU A 594 12.47 26.43 -20.90
N ASP A 595 13.49 27.24 -21.19
CA ASP A 595 14.42 27.79 -20.19
C ASP A 595 14.14 29.27 -19.93
N GLU A 596 14.67 29.82 -18.84
CA GLU A 596 14.46 31.22 -18.44
C GLU A 596 15.73 32.08 -18.64
N LYS A 597 15.52 33.32 -19.05
CA LYS A 597 16.54 34.37 -19.09
C LYS A 597 16.34 35.34 -17.93
N GLU A 598 17.42 35.94 -17.48
CA GLU A 598 17.39 36.97 -16.41
C GLU A 598 16.52 38.18 -16.77
N LYS A 599 16.46 38.56 -18.05
CA LYS A 599 15.71 39.74 -18.51
C LYS A 599 14.46 39.32 -19.27
N ARG A 600 13.37 40.05 -19.05
CA ARG A 600 12.08 39.84 -19.74
C ARG A 600 12.12 40.44 -21.14
N GLY A 601 11.81 39.60 -22.15
CA GLY A 601 11.73 40.01 -23.54
C GLY A 601 10.39 39.72 -24.21
N ARG A 602 10.17 40.27 -25.42
CA ARG A 602 8.93 40.00 -26.17
C ARG A 602 9.02 38.63 -26.86
N CYS A 603 7.97 37.83 -26.75
CA CYS A 603 7.84 36.59 -27.49
C CYS A 603 7.93 36.87 -29.00
N SER A 604 8.94 36.27 -29.65
CA SER A 604 9.22 36.50 -31.08
C SER A 604 8.08 36.04 -32.00
N ALA A 605 7.45 34.90 -31.66
CA ALA A 605 6.35 34.35 -32.44
C ALA A 605 5.07 35.21 -32.30
N CYS A 606 4.75 35.68 -31.07
CA CYS A 606 3.65 36.63 -30.87
C CYS A 606 3.92 37.94 -31.63
N TYR A 607 5.16 38.43 -31.56
CA TYR A 607 5.54 39.66 -32.26
C TYR A 607 5.38 39.54 -33.78
N LYS A 608 5.89 38.46 -34.39
CA LYS A 608 5.71 38.18 -35.82
C LYS A 608 4.22 38.11 -36.19
N ASN A 609 3.41 37.41 -35.41
CA ASN A 609 1.98 37.25 -35.69
C ASN A 609 1.23 38.58 -35.68
N PHE A 610 1.45 39.41 -34.63
CA PHE A 610 0.84 40.74 -34.55
C PHE A 610 1.39 41.72 -35.63
N SER A 611 2.71 41.64 -35.89
CA SER A 611 3.33 42.49 -36.94
C SER A 611 2.75 42.22 -38.33
N ASN A 612 2.51 40.93 -38.65
CA ASN A 612 1.93 40.54 -39.94
C ASN A 612 0.45 40.87 -40.07
N ARG A 613 -0.30 40.92 -38.96
CA ARG A 613 -1.75 41.20 -38.98
C ARG A 613 -2.11 42.67 -38.86
N GLU A 614 -1.38 43.39 -38.02
CA GLU A 614 -1.79 44.71 -37.54
C GLU A 614 -0.65 45.75 -37.60
N GLY A 615 0.52 45.36 -38.12
CA GLY A 615 1.67 46.22 -38.22
C GLY A 615 2.56 46.28 -36.96
N ARG A 616 3.76 46.90 -37.10
CA ARG A 616 4.80 46.93 -36.07
C ARG A 616 4.37 47.60 -34.77
N ALA A 617 3.57 48.68 -34.84
CA ALA A 617 3.13 49.42 -33.66
C ALA A 617 2.21 48.56 -32.75
N SER A 618 1.29 47.81 -33.33
CA SER A 618 0.43 46.84 -32.64
C SER A 618 1.23 45.69 -32.05
N ALA A 619 2.21 45.17 -32.80
CA ALA A 619 3.12 44.11 -32.30
C ALA A 619 3.93 44.57 -31.08
N MET A 620 4.41 45.80 -31.06
CA MET A 620 5.14 46.38 -29.94
C MET A 620 4.27 46.49 -28.67
N LYS A 621 2.98 46.75 -28.81
CA LYS A 621 2.03 46.92 -27.71
C LYS A 621 1.48 45.58 -27.20
N ASN A 622 1.16 44.65 -28.10
CA ASN A 622 0.36 43.45 -27.83
C ASN A 622 1.17 42.16 -27.72
N ALA A 623 2.46 42.09 -28.19
CA ALA A 623 3.27 40.92 -28.06
C ALA A 623 3.64 40.65 -26.58
N LYS A 624 3.40 39.43 -26.13
CA LYS A 624 3.68 39.02 -24.73
C LYS A 624 5.14 39.21 -24.38
N ARG A 625 5.40 39.79 -23.22
CA ARG A 625 6.73 39.84 -22.60
C ARG A 625 6.90 38.68 -21.62
N VAL A 626 7.89 37.84 -21.84
CA VAL A 626 8.18 36.61 -21.11
C VAL A 626 9.65 36.48 -20.77
N TYR A 627 9.98 35.63 -19.83
CA TYR A 627 11.35 35.27 -19.49
C TYR A 627 11.82 34.02 -20.25
N THR A 628 10.87 33.24 -20.79
CA THR A 628 11.11 31.90 -21.33
C THR A 628 11.59 31.90 -22.77
N PHE A 629 12.45 30.94 -23.13
CA PHE A 629 12.95 30.64 -24.46
C PHE A 629 13.21 29.14 -24.63
N CYS A 630 13.33 28.64 -25.86
CA CYS A 630 13.71 27.24 -26.11
C CYS A 630 15.17 27.18 -26.56
N PRO A 631 16.09 26.57 -25.79
CA PRO A 631 17.50 26.48 -26.15
C PRO A 631 17.75 25.55 -27.34
N ALA A 632 16.89 24.52 -27.54
CA ALA A 632 17.03 23.55 -28.63
C ALA A 632 16.55 24.06 -29.99
N CYS A 633 15.84 25.21 -30.05
CA CYS A 633 15.47 25.81 -31.32
C CYS A 633 16.63 26.55 -31.94
N ALA A 634 17.02 26.21 -33.19
CA ALA A 634 18.15 26.78 -33.93
C ALA A 634 18.06 28.30 -34.18
N VAL A 635 16.89 28.89 -33.94
CA VAL A 635 16.67 30.35 -33.97
C VAL A 635 17.07 30.91 -32.60
N ASN A 636 18.33 30.87 -32.32
CA ASN A 636 18.99 31.31 -31.12
C ASN A 636 18.34 32.52 -30.42
N THR A 637 18.12 32.39 -29.12
CA THR A 637 17.89 33.45 -28.15
C THR A 637 16.53 34.16 -28.17
N ALA A 638 15.61 33.79 -29.05
CA ALA A 638 14.33 34.46 -29.13
C ALA A 638 13.41 34.06 -27.97
N TYR A 639 12.90 35.05 -27.25
CA TYR A 639 11.90 34.81 -26.21
C TYR A 639 10.65 34.12 -26.79
N MET A 640 10.12 33.12 -26.09
CA MET A 640 8.98 32.34 -26.53
C MET A 640 8.02 32.11 -25.36
N CYS A 641 6.76 32.50 -25.51
CA CYS A 641 5.76 32.18 -24.51
C CYS A 641 5.28 30.72 -24.67
N VAL A 642 4.75 30.13 -23.61
CA VAL A 642 4.27 28.74 -23.58
C VAL A 642 3.34 28.42 -24.76
N LYS A 643 2.38 29.30 -25.06
CA LYS A 643 1.45 29.11 -26.21
C LYS A 643 2.18 28.98 -27.55
N CYS A 644 3.18 29.83 -27.77
CA CYS A 644 3.97 29.79 -29.00
C CYS A 644 4.93 28.59 -29.03
N PHE A 645 5.45 28.21 -27.90
CA PHE A 645 6.28 27.02 -27.75
C PHE A 645 5.50 25.76 -28.15
N VAL A 646 4.32 25.55 -27.58
CA VAL A 646 3.44 24.42 -27.90
C VAL A 646 3.08 24.40 -29.39
N ASN A 647 2.64 25.55 -29.97
CA ASN A 647 2.23 25.61 -31.37
C ASN A 647 3.38 25.32 -32.36
N ILE A 648 4.63 25.65 -31.98
CA ILE A 648 5.79 25.42 -32.84
C ILE A 648 6.28 23.99 -32.75
N HIS A 649 6.19 23.39 -31.56
CA HIS A 649 6.76 22.05 -31.27
C HIS A 649 5.75 20.91 -31.47
N THR A 650 4.43 21.15 -31.60
CA THR A 650 3.43 20.12 -31.89
C THR A 650 3.59 19.47 -33.27
N CYS A 651 4.36 20.06 -34.19
CA CYS A 651 4.63 19.46 -35.48
C CYS A 651 5.65 18.31 -35.45
N SER A 652 6.48 18.20 -34.41
CA SER A 652 7.47 17.14 -34.28
C SER A 652 6.90 15.83 -33.68
N LEU A 653 5.67 15.84 -33.17
CA LEU A 653 4.97 14.67 -32.65
C LEU A 653 4.17 13.91 -33.71
N LYS A 654 4.21 14.32 -35.00
CA LYS A 654 3.52 13.69 -36.12
C LYS A 654 4.45 12.97 -37.11
N LYS A 655 5.58 12.48 -36.63
CA LYS A 655 6.40 11.52 -37.41
C LYS A 655 6.62 10.23 -36.64
#